data_d5caf8a4e24b20eba08163c3f5500e87
#
_entry.id   d5caf8a4e24b20eba08163c3f5500e87
#
_cell.length_a   1.000
_cell.length_b   1.000
_cell.length_c   1.000
_cell.angle_alpha   90.00
_cell.angle_beta   90.00
_cell.angle_gamma   90.00
#
_symmetry.space_group_name_H-M   'P 1'
#
loop_
_entity.id
_entity.type
_entity.pdbx_description
1 polymer ?
#
loop_
_entity_poly.entity_id
_entity_poly.type
_entity_poly.pdbx_seq_one_letter_code
_entity_poly.pdbx_strand_id
1 'polypeptide(L)'
;MNAKTRDQFSVVKGLMQDPLVTEVVNACDAGREGELIFAYLYDLAGCRKPVLRLWISSLTTEAIRDGFDSLRDGRRMKPLEDAAKSRSEADWIVGMNATRAYSVRFGRPGNVLSVGRVQTPTLKLLVDREREIEDFKPEKFWTVYARFAREENTYDGVWFRKKENRLKEKEAAEAIAEKVRGGTGTVTKAQKKNASEKPPLLYDLTELQRNANARYGFTADRTLKAAQALYEERKLITYPRTSSRYLSKDMVGGLKKRVEAAGALPELAPFGEKLLEAGKLPISRRIVDDAKVTDHHAIIPTNKKSSGNLPPDEEKVYDLVSRRFLAVFFPDARFENTTVVTEVRDETFLSRGRVVLDAGWRALYPDGVGGRREKEPPVLPPIEVGQEWAVAKVAVKEGETKPPPRYSESALLGAMETAGKFVEDEELRQAMKDSGLGTPATRAATIERLISVGYLEREKKILVPTEKGRALIQLLGDSRISSPELTARWEERLAKMEHGSETRSDFMSDIGDFVRKLVDEARSKEGERVAAPAKRNGKRGAKSRRANGSGGASVDKPSGESLGDCPKCGSPVVGTQKAFGCSAWRESGCKFAIWKTVSGKRVSEAQAKQLLAKGRTGQLKGFKSKAGKPFSAALMLDGEYRVRLEFDNEP
;
A
#
# COMPACT_ATOMS: atom_id res chain seq x y z
N MET A 1 -1.44 -25.93 -8.57
CA MET A 1 -2.83 -25.44 -8.44
C MET A 1 -3.23 -25.43 -6.98
N ASN A 2 -3.87 -24.37 -6.51
CA ASN A 2 -4.34 -24.28 -5.13
C ASN A 2 -5.58 -25.19 -4.96
N ALA A 3 -5.70 -25.92 -3.84
CA ALA A 3 -6.84 -26.80 -3.56
C ALA A 3 -8.20 -26.06 -3.64
N LYS A 4 -8.25 -24.78 -3.20
CA LYS A 4 -9.46 -23.97 -3.21
C LYS A 4 -9.99 -23.59 -4.61
N THR A 5 -9.11 -23.60 -5.63
CA THR A 5 -9.46 -23.18 -7.01
C THR A 5 -9.53 -24.36 -7.97
N ARG A 6 -9.26 -25.56 -7.49
CA ARG A 6 -9.22 -26.77 -8.32
C ARG A 6 -10.56 -27.09 -8.96
N ASP A 7 -11.63 -27.01 -8.17
CA ASP A 7 -12.98 -27.36 -8.64
C ASP A 7 -13.44 -26.38 -9.72
N GLN A 8 -13.21 -25.08 -9.49
CA GLN A 8 -13.53 -24.05 -10.49
C GLN A 8 -12.69 -24.21 -11.76
N PHE A 9 -11.40 -24.53 -11.63
CA PHE A 9 -10.56 -24.81 -12.80
C PHE A 9 -11.06 -26.04 -13.58
N SER A 10 -11.53 -27.09 -12.89
CA SER A 10 -12.07 -28.28 -13.54
C SER A 10 -13.30 -27.95 -14.37
N VAL A 11 -14.18 -27.08 -13.87
CA VAL A 11 -15.34 -26.58 -14.62
C VAL A 11 -14.89 -25.81 -15.87
N VAL A 12 -13.99 -24.83 -15.71
CA VAL A 12 -13.49 -24.02 -16.83
C VAL A 12 -12.81 -24.90 -17.89
N LYS A 13 -11.97 -25.86 -17.45
CA LYS A 13 -11.32 -26.82 -18.35
C LYS A 13 -12.34 -27.66 -19.11
N GLY A 14 -13.36 -28.19 -18.42
CA GLY A 14 -14.43 -28.98 -19.04
C GLY A 14 -15.16 -28.21 -20.13
N LEU A 15 -15.54 -26.95 -19.84
CA LEU A 15 -16.18 -26.06 -20.82
C LEU A 15 -15.27 -25.74 -22.01
N MET A 16 -13.98 -25.43 -21.76
CA MET A 16 -13.02 -25.16 -22.85
C MET A 16 -12.78 -26.37 -23.74
N GLN A 17 -12.92 -27.58 -23.23
CA GLN A 17 -12.73 -28.84 -23.97
C GLN A 17 -14.00 -29.40 -24.57
N ASP A 18 -15.20 -28.90 -24.21
CA ASP A 18 -16.48 -29.37 -24.70
C ASP A 18 -16.54 -29.30 -26.23
N PRO A 19 -16.83 -30.38 -26.96
CA PRO A 19 -16.93 -30.39 -28.42
C PRO A 19 -17.95 -29.40 -29.00
N LEU A 20 -18.99 -29.05 -28.23
CA LEU A 20 -20.01 -28.08 -28.65
C LEU A 20 -19.54 -26.62 -28.61
N VAL A 21 -18.46 -26.35 -27.88
CA VAL A 21 -17.86 -25.02 -27.85
C VAL A 21 -16.92 -24.87 -29.03
N THR A 22 -17.16 -23.94 -29.92
CA THR A 22 -16.37 -23.69 -31.15
C THR A 22 -15.25 -22.69 -30.94
N GLU A 23 -15.42 -21.74 -30.04
CA GLU A 23 -14.46 -20.66 -29.73
C GLU A 23 -14.54 -20.23 -28.26
N VAL A 24 -13.51 -19.55 -27.77
CA VAL A 24 -13.39 -19.07 -26.39
C VAL A 24 -13.22 -17.55 -26.38
N VAL A 25 -14.03 -16.86 -25.58
CA VAL A 25 -13.87 -15.41 -25.39
C VAL A 25 -13.02 -15.13 -24.18
N ASN A 26 -11.86 -14.48 -24.37
CA ASN A 26 -11.08 -13.92 -23.26
C ASN A 26 -11.74 -12.62 -22.79
N ALA A 27 -12.47 -12.69 -21.68
CA ALA A 27 -13.13 -11.56 -21.03
C ALA A 27 -12.42 -11.12 -19.74
N CYS A 28 -11.14 -11.48 -19.56
CA CYS A 28 -10.33 -10.95 -18.46
C CYS A 28 -10.03 -9.45 -18.67
N ASP A 29 -9.50 -8.79 -17.64
CA ASP A 29 -9.21 -7.36 -17.66
C ASP A 29 -8.41 -6.93 -18.90
N ALA A 30 -8.69 -5.72 -19.41
CA ALA A 30 -8.13 -5.20 -20.66
C ALA A 30 -6.69 -4.70 -20.45
N GLY A 31 -5.76 -5.61 -20.14
CA GLY A 31 -4.36 -5.30 -19.88
C GLY A 31 -3.50 -6.55 -19.73
N ARG A 32 -2.19 -6.35 -19.44
CA ARG A 32 -1.20 -7.43 -19.29
C ARG A 32 -1.62 -8.48 -18.26
N GLU A 33 -2.18 -8.05 -17.11
CA GLU A 33 -2.55 -8.99 -16.03
C GLU A 33 -3.69 -9.91 -16.46
N GLY A 34 -4.73 -9.37 -17.11
CA GLY A 34 -5.84 -10.16 -17.63
C GLY A 34 -5.40 -11.11 -18.74
N GLU A 35 -4.52 -10.66 -19.63
CA GLU A 35 -3.97 -11.52 -20.69
C GLU A 35 -3.14 -12.67 -20.13
N LEU A 36 -2.32 -12.40 -19.09
CA LEU A 36 -1.53 -13.43 -18.41
C LEU A 36 -2.41 -14.49 -17.74
N ILE A 37 -3.45 -14.07 -17.03
CA ILE A 37 -4.40 -14.97 -16.37
C ILE A 37 -5.05 -15.90 -17.39
N PHE A 38 -5.57 -15.32 -18.49
CA PHE A 38 -6.20 -16.09 -19.55
C PHE A 38 -5.21 -17.06 -20.21
N ALA A 39 -4.02 -16.60 -20.59
CA ALA A 39 -3.02 -17.43 -21.24
C ALA A 39 -2.63 -18.65 -20.37
N TYR A 40 -2.41 -18.46 -19.07
CA TYR A 40 -2.11 -19.59 -18.17
C TYR A 40 -3.29 -20.57 -18.03
N LEU A 41 -4.52 -20.08 -17.97
CA LEU A 41 -5.70 -20.94 -17.90
C LEU A 41 -5.88 -21.73 -19.20
N TYR A 42 -5.73 -21.09 -20.33
CA TYR A 42 -5.86 -21.66 -21.66
C TYR A 42 -4.79 -22.74 -21.92
N ASP A 43 -3.53 -22.44 -21.63
CA ASP A 43 -2.41 -23.36 -21.75
C ASP A 43 -2.58 -24.58 -20.80
N LEU A 44 -2.94 -24.33 -19.55
CA LEU A 44 -3.12 -25.40 -18.54
C LEU A 44 -4.34 -26.28 -18.83
N ALA A 45 -5.38 -25.72 -19.43
CA ALA A 45 -6.54 -26.49 -19.89
C ALA A 45 -6.21 -27.37 -21.11
N GLY A 46 -5.11 -27.09 -21.83
CA GLY A 46 -4.79 -27.75 -23.11
C GLY A 46 -5.77 -27.40 -24.22
N CYS A 47 -6.40 -26.23 -24.15
CA CYS A 47 -7.36 -25.76 -25.15
C CYS A 47 -6.61 -25.34 -26.44
N ARG A 48 -7.21 -25.61 -27.62
CA ARG A 48 -6.68 -25.24 -28.94
C ARG A 48 -7.72 -24.52 -29.80
N LYS A 49 -8.86 -24.15 -29.23
CA LYS A 49 -9.95 -23.50 -29.95
C LYS A 49 -9.60 -22.04 -30.26
N PRO A 50 -10.16 -21.45 -31.33
CA PRO A 50 -9.99 -20.03 -31.60
C PRO A 50 -10.35 -19.16 -30.39
N VAL A 51 -9.60 -18.07 -30.21
CA VAL A 51 -9.82 -17.11 -29.11
C VAL A 51 -10.28 -15.78 -29.69
N LEU A 52 -11.33 -15.24 -29.11
CA LEU A 52 -11.77 -13.86 -29.29
C LEU A 52 -11.47 -13.06 -28.02
N ARG A 53 -11.22 -11.76 -28.15
CA ARG A 53 -10.88 -10.87 -27.04
C ARG A 53 -11.93 -9.81 -26.83
N LEU A 54 -12.58 -9.85 -25.69
CA LEU A 54 -13.42 -8.76 -25.19
C LEU A 54 -12.53 -7.69 -24.56
N TRP A 55 -12.56 -6.45 -25.05
CA TRP A 55 -11.70 -5.36 -24.60
C TRP A 55 -12.53 -4.21 -24.05
N ILE A 56 -12.78 -4.21 -22.75
CA ILE A 56 -13.57 -3.20 -22.06
C ILE A 56 -12.88 -2.78 -20.75
N SER A 57 -12.98 -1.51 -20.38
CA SER A 57 -12.46 -0.93 -19.12
C SER A 57 -13.58 -0.53 -18.14
N SER A 58 -14.84 -0.78 -18.52
CA SER A 58 -16.05 -0.53 -17.73
C SER A 58 -16.98 -1.73 -17.82
N LEU A 59 -17.75 -1.97 -16.75
CA LEU A 59 -18.75 -3.05 -16.66
C LEU A 59 -20.20 -2.51 -16.75
N THR A 60 -20.40 -1.39 -17.43
CA THR A 60 -21.75 -0.92 -17.77
C THR A 60 -22.39 -1.85 -18.79
N THR A 61 -23.73 -1.94 -18.78
CA THR A 61 -24.45 -2.78 -19.74
C THR A 61 -24.15 -2.38 -21.18
N GLU A 62 -23.99 -1.08 -21.43
CA GLU A 62 -23.63 -0.51 -22.73
C GLU A 62 -22.22 -0.95 -23.14
N ALA A 63 -21.20 -0.73 -22.30
CA ALA A 63 -19.82 -1.15 -22.59
C ALA A 63 -19.68 -2.66 -22.83
N ILE A 64 -20.47 -3.49 -22.11
CA ILE A 64 -20.46 -4.94 -22.31
C ILE A 64 -21.06 -5.28 -23.69
N ARG A 65 -22.19 -4.70 -24.06
CA ARG A 65 -22.83 -4.96 -25.37
C ARG A 65 -21.92 -4.53 -26.52
N ASP A 66 -21.46 -3.27 -26.51
CA ASP A 66 -20.56 -2.73 -27.51
C ASP A 66 -19.25 -3.54 -27.63
N GLY A 67 -18.75 -4.03 -26.49
CA GLY A 67 -17.58 -4.88 -26.43
C GLY A 67 -17.81 -6.25 -27.10
N PHE A 68 -18.97 -6.88 -26.89
CA PHE A 68 -19.31 -8.13 -27.57
C PHE A 68 -19.59 -7.93 -29.06
N ASP A 69 -20.16 -6.80 -29.44
CA ASP A 69 -20.36 -6.45 -30.86
C ASP A 69 -19.05 -6.14 -31.59
N SER A 70 -17.97 -5.83 -30.83
CA SER A 70 -16.64 -5.47 -31.35
C SER A 70 -15.50 -6.37 -30.85
N LEU A 71 -15.78 -7.68 -30.72
CA LEU A 71 -14.76 -8.66 -30.30
C LEU A 71 -13.54 -8.63 -31.25
N ARG A 72 -12.35 -8.69 -30.66
CA ARG A 72 -11.08 -8.69 -31.37
C ARG A 72 -10.56 -10.12 -31.60
N ASP A 73 -9.87 -10.35 -32.71
CA ASP A 73 -9.14 -11.61 -32.93
C ASP A 73 -8.05 -11.78 -31.85
N GLY A 74 -8.10 -12.89 -31.10
CA GLY A 74 -7.12 -13.19 -30.04
C GLY A 74 -5.67 -13.28 -30.52
N ARG A 75 -5.46 -13.61 -31.80
CA ARG A 75 -4.10 -13.63 -32.40
C ARG A 75 -3.41 -12.27 -32.37
N ARG A 76 -4.18 -11.18 -32.41
CA ARG A 76 -3.65 -9.81 -32.31
C ARG A 76 -3.14 -9.48 -30.91
N MET A 77 -3.50 -10.28 -29.90
CA MET A 77 -3.08 -10.10 -28.51
C MET A 77 -1.74 -10.80 -28.20
N LYS A 78 -1.16 -11.51 -29.18
CA LYS A 78 0.10 -12.26 -28.97
C LYS A 78 1.25 -11.39 -28.44
N PRO A 79 1.49 -10.16 -28.95
CA PRO A 79 2.53 -9.29 -28.39
C PRO A 79 2.28 -8.92 -26.93
N LEU A 80 1.02 -8.67 -26.55
CA LEU A 80 0.63 -8.38 -25.16
C LEU A 80 0.80 -9.60 -24.26
N GLU A 81 0.42 -10.79 -24.72
CA GLU A 81 0.65 -12.07 -24.03
C GLU A 81 2.15 -12.30 -23.81
N ASP A 82 2.97 -12.08 -24.83
CA ASP A 82 4.41 -12.26 -24.74
C ASP A 82 5.04 -11.28 -23.73
N ALA A 83 4.62 -10.03 -23.71
CA ALA A 83 5.05 -9.04 -22.72
C ALA A 83 4.64 -9.47 -21.29
N ALA A 84 3.40 -9.93 -21.12
CA ALA A 84 2.87 -10.37 -19.83
C ALA A 84 3.60 -11.60 -19.28
N LYS A 85 3.80 -12.63 -20.12
CA LYS A 85 4.58 -13.84 -19.79
C LYS A 85 6.04 -13.49 -19.48
N SER A 86 6.67 -12.66 -20.32
CA SER A 86 8.07 -12.23 -20.14
C SER A 86 8.27 -11.51 -18.82
N ARG A 87 7.38 -10.58 -18.45
CA ARG A 87 7.44 -9.89 -17.15
C ARG A 87 7.37 -10.88 -15.98
N SER A 88 6.40 -11.78 -16.01
CA SER A 88 6.18 -12.74 -14.92
C SER A 88 7.36 -13.69 -14.75
N GLU A 89 7.88 -14.23 -15.85
CA GLU A 89 8.99 -15.17 -15.85
C GLU A 89 10.31 -14.49 -15.47
N ALA A 90 10.58 -13.29 -16.00
CA ALA A 90 11.76 -12.50 -15.66
C ALA A 90 11.80 -12.17 -14.15
N ASP A 91 10.68 -11.69 -13.58
CA ASP A 91 10.58 -11.41 -12.15
C ASP A 91 10.82 -12.67 -11.31
N TRP A 92 10.31 -13.83 -11.76
CA TRP A 92 10.53 -15.11 -11.08
C TRP A 92 11.99 -15.59 -11.19
N ILE A 93 12.58 -15.59 -12.39
CA ILE A 93 13.95 -16.05 -12.64
C ILE A 93 14.95 -15.21 -11.86
N VAL A 94 14.84 -13.88 -11.96
CA VAL A 94 15.73 -12.95 -11.26
C VAL A 94 15.55 -13.05 -9.76
N GLY A 95 14.31 -13.01 -9.27
CA GLY A 95 14.01 -13.08 -7.84
C GLY A 95 14.49 -14.40 -7.20
N MET A 96 14.28 -15.53 -7.88
CA MET A 96 14.69 -16.85 -7.38
C MET A 96 16.22 -16.96 -7.33
N ASN A 97 16.92 -16.65 -8.42
CA ASN A 97 18.37 -16.81 -8.49
C ASN A 97 19.11 -15.82 -7.60
N ALA A 98 18.72 -14.54 -7.60
CA ALA A 98 19.29 -13.54 -6.72
C ALA A 98 19.09 -13.91 -5.24
N THR A 99 17.86 -14.26 -4.85
CA THR A 99 17.56 -14.67 -3.47
C THR A 99 18.41 -15.86 -3.06
N ARG A 100 18.57 -16.89 -3.92
CA ARG A 100 19.40 -18.07 -3.62
C ARG A 100 20.88 -17.72 -3.53
N ALA A 101 21.43 -16.98 -4.50
CA ALA A 101 22.84 -16.59 -4.52
C ALA A 101 23.23 -15.82 -3.27
N TYR A 102 22.51 -14.78 -2.94
CA TYR A 102 22.77 -13.97 -1.74
C TYR A 102 22.49 -14.72 -0.44
N SER A 103 21.44 -15.57 -0.38
CA SER A 103 21.14 -16.35 0.82
C SER A 103 22.17 -17.43 1.11
N VAL A 104 22.68 -18.12 0.08
CA VAL A 104 23.71 -19.17 0.23
C VAL A 104 25.05 -18.55 0.67
N ARG A 105 25.42 -17.42 0.07
CA ARG A 105 26.72 -16.78 0.33
C ARG A 105 26.75 -16.02 1.66
N PHE A 106 25.70 -15.25 1.95
CA PHE A 106 25.68 -14.29 3.07
C PHE A 106 24.58 -14.58 4.10
N GLY A 107 23.66 -15.49 3.82
CA GLY A 107 22.63 -15.90 4.78
C GLY A 107 23.18 -16.85 5.86
N ARG A 108 22.53 -16.86 7.02
CA ARG A 108 22.69 -17.92 8.03
C ARG A 108 21.59 -18.96 7.84
N PRO A 109 21.74 -20.20 8.33
CA PRO A 109 20.69 -21.21 8.28
C PRO A 109 19.34 -20.66 8.79
N GLY A 110 18.29 -20.77 7.99
CA GLY A 110 16.97 -20.23 8.29
C GLY A 110 16.78 -18.73 8.03
N ASN A 111 17.81 -18.00 7.60
CA ASN A 111 17.74 -16.57 7.28
C ASN A 111 17.85 -16.35 5.76
N VAL A 112 16.71 -16.26 5.10
CA VAL A 112 16.64 -15.97 3.65
C VAL A 112 16.86 -14.50 3.39
N LEU A 113 17.76 -14.19 2.44
CA LEU A 113 17.99 -12.84 1.91
C LEU A 113 17.19 -12.66 0.61
N SER A 114 15.93 -12.29 0.75
CA SER A 114 15.01 -12.10 -0.39
C SER A 114 15.43 -10.87 -1.20
N VAL A 115 15.68 -11.06 -2.50
CA VAL A 115 16.06 -10.01 -3.45
C VAL A 115 15.06 -10.01 -4.59
N GLY A 116 14.72 -8.83 -5.12
CA GLY A 116 13.78 -8.72 -6.24
C GLY A 116 13.70 -7.31 -6.79
N ARG A 117 13.32 -7.20 -8.06
CA ARG A 117 13.33 -5.98 -8.86
C ARG A 117 12.54 -4.81 -8.28
N VAL A 118 11.45 -5.07 -7.57
CA VAL A 118 10.61 -4.02 -6.94
C VAL A 118 10.92 -3.87 -5.46
N GLN A 119 11.04 -5.00 -4.73
CA GLN A 119 11.25 -4.95 -3.28
C GLN A 119 12.60 -4.36 -2.88
N THR A 120 13.66 -4.63 -3.65
CA THR A 120 15.02 -4.20 -3.31
C THR A 120 15.20 -2.69 -3.47
N PRO A 121 14.85 -2.05 -4.61
CA PRO A 121 14.91 -0.60 -4.71
C PRO A 121 13.93 0.10 -3.74
N THR A 122 12.78 -0.50 -3.44
CA THR A 122 11.89 0.04 -2.39
C THR A 122 12.58 0.04 -1.02
N LEU A 123 13.29 -1.03 -0.65
CA LEU A 123 14.09 -1.07 0.58
C LEU A 123 15.21 -0.03 0.55
N LYS A 124 15.87 0.13 -0.59
CA LYS A 124 16.96 1.12 -0.76
C LYS A 124 16.49 2.54 -0.47
N LEU A 125 15.29 2.94 -0.94
CA LEU A 125 14.73 4.26 -0.62
C LEU A 125 14.66 4.55 0.88
N LEU A 126 14.30 3.54 1.69
CA LEU A 126 14.25 3.71 3.14
C LEU A 126 15.63 3.72 3.78
N VAL A 127 16.55 2.87 3.30
CA VAL A 127 17.92 2.81 3.82
C VAL A 127 18.67 4.11 3.51
N ASP A 128 18.54 4.63 2.30
CA ASP A 128 19.17 5.90 1.91
C ASP A 128 18.59 7.07 2.72
N ARG A 129 17.28 7.07 2.98
CA ARG A 129 16.65 8.07 3.86
C ARG A 129 17.19 8.02 5.31
N GLU A 130 17.43 6.84 5.85
CA GLU A 130 18.05 6.72 7.18
C GLU A 130 19.49 7.24 7.19
N ARG A 131 20.28 6.98 6.11
CA ARG A 131 21.62 7.56 5.96
C ARG A 131 21.56 9.08 5.88
N GLU A 132 20.65 9.64 5.07
CA GLU A 132 20.42 11.09 5.01
C GLU A 132 20.11 11.69 6.38
N ILE A 133 19.38 10.97 7.24
CA ILE A 133 19.04 11.43 8.59
C ILE A 133 20.23 11.30 9.53
N GLU A 134 21.00 10.21 9.45
CA GLU A 134 22.17 9.94 10.29
C GLU A 134 23.33 10.89 9.97
N ASP A 135 23.54 11.19 8.69
CA ASP A 135 24.61 12.10 8.22
C ASP A 135 24.22 13.58 8.33
N PHE A 136 22.96 13.88 8.65
CA PHE A 136 22.47 15.24 8.71
C PHE A 136 23.10 16.00 9.87
N LYS A 137 23.67 17.15 9.55
CA LYS A 137 24.24 18.09 10.54
C LYS A 137 23.27 19.26 10.71
N PRO A 138 22.63 19.39 11.88
CA PRO A 138 21.76 20.53 12.14
C PRO A 138 22.55 21.86 12.12
N GLU A 139 22.01 22.85 11.42
CA GLU A 139 22.55 24.20 11.36
C GLU A 139 21.58 25.16 12.05
N LYS A 140 22.10 26.01 12.93
CA LYS A 140 21.32 27.07 13.54
C LYS A 140 21.09 28.20 12.55
N PHE A 141 19.94 28.81 12.66
CA PHE A 141 19.59 30.03 11.93
C PHE A 141 18.70 30.93 12.79
N TRP A 142 18.68 32.20 12.47
CA TRP A 142 17.86 33.20 13.15
C TRP A 142 16.92 33.86 12.17
N THR A 143 15.70 34.14 12.62
CA THR A 143 14.67 34.84 11.85
C THR A 143 14.18 36.01 12.66
N VAL A 144 14.13 37.21 12.04
CA VAL A 144 13.63 38.44 12.68
C VAL A 144 12.16 38.62 12.31
N TYR A 145 11.33 38.83 13.32
CA TYR A 145 9.91 39.13 13.22
C TYR A 145 9.65 40.50 13.72
N ALA A 146 8.85 41.28 13.00
CA ALA A 146 8.33 42.56 13.47
C ALA A 146 6.80 42.51 13.50
N ARG A 147 6.20 43.07 14.56
CA ARG A 147 4.78 43.34 14.63
C ARG A 147 4.55 44.82 14.35
N PHE A 148 3.77 45.09 13.35
CA PHE A 148 3.39 46.41 12.93
C PHE A 148 2.00 46.76 13.51
N ALA A 149 1.84 47.97 14.01
CA ALA A 149 0.59 48.45 14.59
C ALA A 149 0.23 49.83 14.02
N ARG A 150 -1.05 50.00 13.75
CA ARG A 150 -1.67 51.27 13.39
C ARG A 150 -3.09 51.31 13.93
N GLU A 151 -3.35 52.23 14.82
CA GLU A 151 -4.62 52.27 15.56
C GLU A 151 -4.86 50.94 16.28
N GLU A 152 -6.01 50.27 16.08
CA GLU A 152 -6.31 48.97 16.66
C GLU A 152 -5.84 47.80 15.81
N ASN A 153 -5.32 48.06 14.61
CA ASN A 153 -4.92 47.02 13.67
C ASN A 153 -3.45 46.60 13.87
N THR A 154 -3.20 45.32 13.73
CA THR A 154 -1.83 44.76 13.77
C THR A 154 -1.61 43.69 12.74
N TYR A 155 -0.37 43.54 12.27
CA TYR A 155 0.07 42.41 11.48
C TYR A 155 1.53 42.08 11.74
N ASP A 156 1.89 40.82 11.49
CA ASP A 156 3.26 40.32 11.68
C ASP A 156 3.98 40.24 10.33
N GLY A 157 5.23 40.70 10.27
CA GLY A 157 6.13 40.57 9.14
C GLY A 157 7.38 39.78 9.51
N VAL A 158 7.90 39.05 8.55
CA VAL A 158 9.17 38.30 8.66
C VAL A 158 10.21 39.04 7.82
N TRP A 159 11.35 39.35 8.41
CA TRP A 159 12.46 39.96 7.69
C TRP A 159 12.92 39.08 6.52
N PHE A 160 13.27 39.66 5.41
CA PHE A 160 13.84 38.97 4.25
C PHE A 160 14.77 39.89 3.44
N ARG A 161 15.75 39.28 2.78
CA ARG A 161 16.63 39.93 1.82
C ARG A 161 16.91 38.98 0.66
N LYS A 162 16.69 39.41 -0.59
CA LYS A 162 16.89 38.58 -1.80
C LYS A 162 16.21 37.19 -1.76
N LYS A 163 15.01 37.08 -1.19
CA LYS A 163 14.21 35.85 -0.97
C LYS A 163 14.65 34.99 0.23
N GLU A 164 15.74 35.31 0.90
CA GLU A 164 16.19 34.63 2.12
C GLU A 164 15.61 35.32 3.36
N ASN A 165 15.12 34.54 4.30
CA ASN A 165 14.57 35.02 5.58
C ASN A 165 15.28 34.39 6.78
N ARG A 166 16.40 33.71 6.56
CA ARG A 166 17.22 33.07 7.59
C ARG A 166 18.60 33.71 7.62
N LEU A 167 19.03 34.04 8.81
CA LEU A 167 20.37 34.58 9.07
C LEU A 167 21.21 33.48 9.73
N LYS A 168 22.46 33.38 9.36
CA LYS A 168 23.41 32.37 9.90
C LYS A 168 24.00 32.81 11.24
N GLU A 169 24.08 34.11 11.46
CA GLU A 169 24.70 34.70 12.65
C GLU A 169 23.65 35.38 13.53
N LYS A 170 23.74 35.13 14.84
CA LYS A 170 22.82 35.69 15.84
C LYS A 170 22.95 37.20 15.92
N GLU A 171 24.19 37.68 15.92
CA GLU A 171 24.57 39.08 16.02
C GLU A 171 23.97 39.89 14.86
N ALA A 172 23.96 39.34 13.66
CA ALA A 172 23.32 39.97 12.50
C ALA A 172 21.81 40.11 12.68
N ALA A 173 21.17 39.09 13.26
CA ALA A 173 19.72 39.13 13.53
C ALA A 173 19.38 40.13 14.65
N GLU A 174 20.18 40.20 15.69
CA GLU A 174 20.04 41.13 16.79
C GLU A 174 20.30 42.60 16.34
N ALA A 175 21.30 42.82 15.50
CA ALA A 175 21.57 44.15 14.91
C ALA A 175 20.40 44.67 14.07
N ILE A 176 19.80 43.80 13.23
CA ILE A 176 18.59 44.16 12.46
C ILE A 176 17.41 44.46 13.41
N ALA A 177 17.22 43.61 14.43
CA ALA A 177 16.14 43.77 15.39
C ALA A 177 16.28 45.10 16.16
N GLU A 178 17.49 45.47 16.59
CA GLU A 178 17.74 46.74 17.28
C GLU A 178 17.58 47.95 16.35
N LYS A 179 18.11 47.84 15.11
CA LYS A 179 17.94 48.86 14.07
C LYS A 179 16.48 49.23 13.83
N VAL A 180 15.56 48.26 13.80
CA VAL A 180 14.17 48.49 13.48
C VAL A 180 13.26 48.75 14.69
N ARG A 181 13.78 48.55 15.90
CA ARG A 181 13.03 48.73 17.15
C ARG A 181 12.55 50.19 17.32
N GLY A 182 11.28 50.34 17.66
CA GLY A 182 10.67 51.67 17.84
C GLY A 182 10.64 52.54 16.58
N GLY A 183 10.95 51.93 15.42
CA GLY A 183 10.85 52.61 14.13
C GLY A 183 9.44 52.65 13.58
N THR A 184 9.27 53.42 12.50
CA THR A 184 8.05 53.40 11.67
C THR A 184 8.37 52.72 10.36
N GLY A 185 7.51 51.79 9.95
CA GLY A 185 7.63 51.07 8.69
C GLY A 185 6.67 51.65 7.64
N THR A 186 7.21 51.87 6.46
CA THR A 186 6.43 52.29 5.29
C THR A 186 6.09 51.09 4.43
N VAL A 187 4.84 50.95 4.05
CA VAL A 187 4.40 49.88 3.14
C VAL A 187 4.86 50.21 1.72
N THR A 188 5.86 49.46 1.22
CA THR A 188 6.41 49.65 -0.14
C THR A 188 5.69 48.78 -1.18
N LYS A 189 5.00 47.70 -0.74
CA LYS A 189 4.19 46.84 -1.61
C LYS A 189 2.98 46.32 -0.85
N ALA A 190 1.81 46.43 -1.44
CA ALA A 190 0.57 45.76 -1.01
C ALA A 190 -0.10 45.17 -2.25
N GLN A 191 -0.03 43.87 -2.40
CA GLN A 191 -0.55 43.18 -3.60
C GLN A 191 -1.55 42.10 -3.19
N LYS A 192 -2.76 42.23 -3.73
CA LYS A 192 -3.79 41.21 -3.66
C LYS A 192 -3.82 40.40 -4.94
N LYS A 193 -3.88 39.09 -4.82
CA LYS A 193 -3.94 38.18 -5.97
C LYS A 193 -4.95 37.08 -5.70
N ASN A 194 -5.92 36.98 -6.60
CA ASN A 194 -6.86 35.86 -6.59
C ASN A 194 -6.14 34.58 -7.00
N ALA A 195 -6.42 33.48 -6.28
CA ALA A 195 -5.96 32.13 -6.56
C ALA A 195 -7.14 31.17 -6.49
N SER A 196 -7.11 30.14 -7.32
CA SER A 196 -8.06 29.05 -7.26
C SER A 196 -7.34 27.72 -7.04
N GLU A 197 -8.01 26.81 -6.35
CA GLU A 197 -7.55 25.46 -6.11
C GLU A 197 -8.61 24.49 -6.61
N LYS A 198 -8.22 23.70 -7.61
CA LYS A 198 -9.11 22.71 -8.21
C LYS A 198 -9.36 21.55 -7.26
N PRO A 199 -10.54 20.90 -7.33
CA PRO A 199 -10.79 19.66 -6.59
C PRO A 199 -9.73 18.60 -6.95
N PRO A 200 -9.31 17.77 -5.99
CA PRO A 200 -8.42 16.65 -6.28
C PRO A 200 -9.09 15.67 -7.24
N LEU A 201 -8.30 14.95 -8.05
CA LEU A 201 -8.83 13.92 -8.95
C LEU A 201 -9.49 12.79 -8.15
N LEU A 202 -10.30 11.97 -8.81
CA LEU A 202 -10.86 10.74 -8.23
C LEU A 202 -9.74 9.83 -7.69
N TYR A 203 -10.11 8.83 -6.93
CA TYR A 203 -9.15 7.88 -6.37
C TYR A 203 -8.75 6.80 -7.36
N ASP A 204 -7.44 6.60 -7.50
CA ASP A 204 -6.82 5.31 -7.73
C ASP A 204 -6.56 4.60 -6.38
N LEU A 205 -6.06 3.37 -6.41
CA LEU A 205 -5.78 2.63 -5.19
C LEU A 205 -4.67 3.28 -4.34
N THR A 206 -3.60 3.77 -4.98
CA THR A 206 -2.46 4.36 -4.27
C THR A 206 -2.87 5.60 -3.48
N GLU A 207 -3.60 6.51 -4.13
CA GLU A 207 -4.05 7.73 -3.46
C GLU A 207 -5.07 7.45 -2.36
N LEU A 208 -5.97 6.45 -2.55
CA LEU A 208 -6.87 6.00 -1.50
C LEU A 208 -6.10 5.47 -0.28
N GLN A 209 -5.09 4.64 -0.50
CA GLN A 209 -4.22 4.12 0.56
C GLN A 209 -3.45 5.23 1.27
N ARG A 210 -2.91 6.20 0.52
CA ARG A 210 -2.20 7.37 1.07
C ARG A 210 -3.10 8.22 1.96
N ASN A 211 -4.31 8.50 1.52
CA ASN A 211 -5.28 9.28 2.29
C ASN A 211 -5.78 8.53 3.52
N ALA A 212 -6.07 7.24 3.42
CA ALA A 212 -6.45 6.41 4.55
C ALA A 212 -5.33 6.29 5.59
N ASN A 213 -4.07 6.20 5.16
CA ASN A 213 -2.92 6.22 6.06
C ASN A 213 -2.75 7.57 6.76
N ALA A 214 -2.83 8.67 6.02
CA ALA A 214 -2.69 10.02 6.57
C ALA A 214 -3.79 10.32 7.62
N ARG A 215 -5.06 10.05 7.27
CA ARG A 215 -6.22 10.39 8.09
C ARG A 215 -6.41 9.41 9.26
N TYR A 216 -6.38 8.12 8.99
CA TYR A 216 -6.74 7.07 9.96
C TYR A 216 -5.56 6.23 10.44
N GLY A 217 -4.37 6.38 9.85
CA GLY A 217 -3.22 5.52 10.14
C GLY A 217 -3.40 4.08 9.65
N PHE A 218 -4.26 3.86 8.65
CA PHE A 218 -4.44 2.54 8.05
C PHE A 218 -3.19 2.16 7.26
N THR A 219 -2.82 0.88 7.32
CA THR A 219 -1.81 0.35 6.40
C THR A 219 -2.39 0.23 4.99
N ALA A 220 -1.52 0.20 3.99
CA ALA A 220 -1.93 0.00 2.60
C ALA A 220 -2.71 -1.31 2.41
N ASP A 221 -2.28 -2.40 3.07
CA ASP A 221 -2.96 -3.70 3.07
C ASP A 221 -4.35 -3.63 3.74
N ARG A 222 -4.46 -2.92 4.89
CA ARG A 222 -5.74 -2.73 5.59
C ARG A 222 -6.74 -1.97 4.73
N THR A 223 -6.27 -0.91 4.06
CA THR A 223 -7.11 -0.12 3.14
C THR A 223 -7.57 -0.95 1.96
N LEU A 224 -6.65 -1.73 1.34
CA LEU A 224 -7.00 -2.62 0.24
C LEU A 224 -8.03 -3.67 0.64
N LYS A 225 -7.89 -4.30 1.81
CA LYS A 225 -8.84 -5.29 2.32
C LYS A 225 -10.24 -4.70 2.52
N ALA A 226 -10.32 -3.51 3.10
CA ALA A 226 -11.60 -2.80 3.27
C ALA A 226 -12.22 -2.43 1.91
N ALA A 227 -11.42 -1.92 0.97
CA ALA A 227 -11.89 -1.61 -0.38
C ALA A 227 -12.35 -2.88 -1.14
N GLN A 228 -11.63 -4.00 -1.02
CA GLN A 228 -12.06 -5.26 -1.61
C GLN A 228 -13.38 -5.77 -1.04
N ALA A 229 -13.58 -5.71 0.28
CA ALA A 229 -14.84 -6.08 0.91
C ALA A 229 -16.00 -5.17 0.42
N LEU A 230 -15.77 -3.87 0.31
CA LEU A 230 -16.74 -2.92 -0.25
C LEU A 230 -17.11 -3.25 -1.70
N TYR A 231 -16.17 -3.71 -2.51
CA TYR A 231 -16.38 -4.12 -3.89
C TYR A 231 -17.01 -5.52 -3.99
N GLU A 232 -16.38 -6.54 -3.38
CA GLU A 232 -16.74 -7.95 -3.58
C GLU A 232 -17.98 -8.36 -2.82
N GLU A 233 -18.13 -7.94 -1.55
CA GLU A 233 -19.22 -8.37 -0.67
C GLU A 233 -20.36 -7.35 -0.62
N ARG A 234 -20.03 -6.05 -0.48
CA ARG A 234 -21.03 -4.97 -0.32
C ARG A 234 -21.55 -4.44 -1.63
N LYS A 235 -20.74 -4.50 -2.72
CA LYS A 235 -21.07 -3.92 -4.03
C LYS A 235 -21.31 -2.41 -3.96
N LEU A 236 -20.58 -1.70 -3.08
CA LEU A 236 -20.76 -0.26 -2.82
C LEU A 236 -19.77 0.63 -3.58
N ILE A 237 -18.63 0.11 -3.98
CA ILE A 237 -17.63 0.84 -4.80
C ILE A 237 -17.28 0.04 -6.06
N THR A 238 -16.67 0.70 -7.03
CA THR A 238 -16.12 0.08 -8.23
C THR A 238 -14.83 -0.68 -7.91
N TYR A 239 -14.28 -1.38 -8.90
CA TYR A 239 -13.08 -2.22 -8.72
C TYR A 239 -11.91 -1.41 -8.14
N PRO A 240 -11.35 -1.81 -6.99
CA PRO A 240 -10.41 -0.95 -6.26
C PRO A 240 -8.96 -1.04 -6.76
N ARG A 241 -8.58 -2.05 -7.55
CA ARG A 241 -7.19 -2.21 -8.02
C ARG A 241 -6.98 -1.52 -9.35
N THR A 242 -7.11 -0.22 -9.36
CA THR A 242 -6.93 0.63 -10.55
C THR A 242 -5.82 1.66 -10.34
N SER A 243 -5.13 2.01 -11.42
CA SER A 243 -4.20 3.14 -11.50
C SER A 243 -4.86 4.40 -12.08
N SER A 244 -6.05 4.27 -12.66
CA SER A 244 -6.76 5.40 -13.24
C SER A 244 -7.46 6.25 -12.19
N ARG A 245 -7.45 7.56 -12.43
CA ARG A 245 -8.15 8.59 -11.63
C ARG A 245 -9.25 9.28 -12.45
N TYR A 246 -9.67 8.63 -13.55
CA TYR A 246 -10.61 9.15 -14.52
C TYR A 246 -11.73 8.15 -14.78
N LEU A 247 -12.85 8.65 -15.28
CA LEU A 247 -14.01 7.85 -15.71
C LEU A 247 -14.05 7.81 -17.24
N SER A 248 -14.66 6.76 -17.77
CA SER A 248 -14.99 6.63 -19.19
C SER A 248 -16.32 7.32 -19.52
N LYS A 249 -16.53 7.65 -20.80
CA LYS A 249 -17.73 8.38 -21.26
C LYS A 249 -19.03 7.62 -21.04
N ASP A 250 -19.03 6.31 -21.19
CA ASP A 250 -20.20 5.42 -20.97
C ASP A 250 -20.74 5.51 -19.52
N MET A 251 -19.90 5.95 -18.56
CA MET A 251 -20.32 6.08 -17.16
C MET A 251 -21.11 7.36 -16.87
N VAL A 252 -21.09 8.35 -17.77
CA VAL A 252 -21.69 9.68 -17.55
C VAL A 252 -23.19 9.59 -17.25
N GLY A 253 -23.93 8.78 -17.98
CA GLY A 253 -25.38 8.59 -17.78
C GLY A 253 -25.77 8.12 -16.37
N GLY A 254 -24.87 7.38 -15.70
CA GLY A 254 -25.10 6.83 -14.36
C GLY A 254 -24.66 7.72 -13.18
N LEU A 255 -24.02 8.87 -13.43
CA LEU A 255 -23.39 9.67 -12.37
C LEU A 255 -24.39 10.24 -11.36
N LYS A 256 -25.57 10.69 -11.80
CA LYS A 256 -26.60 11.22 -10.88
C LYS A 256 -27.03 10.19 -9.83
N LYS A 257 -27.29 8.94 -10.23
CA LYS A 257 -27.65 7.87 -9.29
C LYS A 257 -26.51 7.58 -8.29
N ARG A 258 -25.26 7.72 -8.72
CA ARG A 258 -24.09 7.58 -7.82
C ARG A 258 -23.96 8.77 -6.86
N VAL A 259 -24.30 9.98 -7.28
CA VAL A 259 -24.40 11.15 -6.38
C VAL A 259 -25.46 10.93 -5.31
N GLU A 260 -26.64 10.41 -5.68
CA GLU A 260 -27.69 10.03 -4.72
C GLU A 260 -27.23 8.96 -3.72
N ALA A 261 -26.47 7.96 -4.20
CA ALA A 261 -25.96 6.91 -3.33
C ALA A 261 -24.87 7.41 -2.38
N ALA A 262 -23.94 8.26 -2.85
CA ALA A 262 -22.90 8.88 -2.03
C ALA A 262 -23.49 9.89 -1.03
N GLY A 263 -24.46 10.68 -1.45
CA GLY A 263 -25.21 11.63 -0.62
C GLY A 263 -26.13 11.01 0.42
N ALA A 264 -26.32 9.68 0.40
CA ALA A 264 -27.07 8.98 1.45
C ALA A 264 -26.31 8.90 2.79
N LEU A 265 -25.02 9.20 2.81
CA LEU A 265 -24.27 9.35 4.06
C LEU A 265 -24.68 10.68 4.74
N PRO A 266 -25.05 10.67 6.04
CA PRO A 266 -25.59 11.88 6.72
C PRO A 266 -24.69 13.12 6.59
N GLU A 267 -23.38 12.95 6.73
CA GLU A 267 -22.41 14.06 6.59
C GLU A 267 -22.27 14.58 5.16
N LEU A 268 -22.66 13.82 4.15
CA LEU A 268 -22.55 14.16 2.74
C LEU A 268 -23.89 14.53 2.10
N ALA A 269 -25.02 14.34 2.82
CA ALA A 269 -26.37 14.62 2.31
C ALA A 269 -26.53 16.04 1.78
N PRO A 270 -26.13 17.11 2.49
CA PRO A 270 -26.29 18.49 1.99
C PRO A 270 -25.53 18.75 0.69
N PHE A 271 -24.40 18.06 0.50
CA PHE A 271 -23.58 18.20 -0.71
C PHE A 271 -24.17 17.42 -1.89
N GLY A 272 -24.69 16.21 -1.62
CA GLY A 272 -25.40 15.41 -2.61
C GLY A 272 -26.65 16.10 -3.14
N GLU A 273 -27.48 16.62 -2.24
CA GLU A 273 -28.70 17.39 -2.56
C GLU A 273 -28.38 18.61 -3.42
N LYS A 274 -27.39 19.43 -3.02
CA LYS A 274 -26.95 20.60 -3.79
C LYS A 274 -26.54 20.26 -5.23
N LEU A 275 -25.86 19.12 -5.44
CA LEU A 275 -25.45 18.68 -6.78
C LEU A 275 -26.66 18.20 -7.61
N LEU A 276 -27.66 17.58 -6.98
CA LEU A 276 -28.85 17.09 -7.66
C LEU A 276 -29.80 18.25 -8.04
N GLU A 277 -29.96 19.23 -7.16
CA GLU A 277 -30.73 20.46 -7.39
C GLU A 277 -30.18 21.28 -8.57
N ALA A 278 -28.85 21.29 -8.76
CA ALA A 278 -28.21 21.96 -9.89
C ALA A 278 -28.59 21.34 -11.27
N GLY A 279 -29.28 20.23 -11.28
CA GLY A 279 -29.83 19.56 -12.48
C GLY A 279 -28.78 18.90 -13.37
N LYS A 280 -27.67 19.57 -13.70
CA LYS A 280 -26.59 19.04 -14.55
C LYS A 280 -25.26 19.04 -13.80
N LEU A 281 -24.61 17.88 -13.71
CA LEU A 281 -23.29 17.78 -13.10
C LEU A 281 -22.22 18.46 -14.00
N PRO A 282 -21.27 19.23 -13.42
CA PRO A 282 -20.19 19.86 -14.17
C PRO A 282 -19.12 18.82 -14.56
N ILE A 283 -19.29 18.20 -15.72
CA ILE A 283 -18.36 17.20 -16.23
C ILE A 283 -17.26 17.88 -17.06
N SER A 284 -16.02 17.60 -16.70
CA SER A 284 -14.83 18.11 -17.40
C SER A 284 -13.87 16.96 -17.76
N ARG A 285 -12.87 17.23 -18.61
CA ARG A 285 -11.78 16.28 -18.90
C ARG A 285 -10.95 15.89 -17.67
N ARG A 286 -11.12 16.58 -16.55
CA ARG A 286 -10.52 16.16 -15.26
C ARG A 286 -11.26 15.02 -14.58
N ILE A 287 -12.50 14.76 -15.01
CA ILE A 287 -13.35 13.70 -14.44
C ILE A 287 -13.51 12.55 -15.44
N VAL A 288 -13.82 12.89 -16.70
CA VAL A 288 -14.09 11.93 -17.77
C VAL A 288 -13.07 12.13 -18.90
N ASP A 289 -12.21 11.13 -19.10
CA ASP A 289 -11.18 11.13 -20.13
C ASP A 289 -10.79 9.69 -20.48
N ASP A 290 -11.36 9.15 -21.56
CA ASP A 290 -11.15 7.76 -21.98
C ASP A 290 -9.66 7.46 -22.23
N ALA A 291 -8.88 8.43 -22.72
CA ALA A 291 -7.45 8.24 -22.98
C ALA A 291 -6.60 8.05 -21.70
N LYS A 292 -7.15 8.36 -20.53
CA LYS A 292 -6.50 8.21 -19.22
C LYS A 292 -7.13 7.12 -18.35
N VAL A 293 -8.11 6.43 -18.88
CA VAL A 293 -8.61 5.19 -18.27
C VAL A 293 -7.66 4.08 -18.70
N THR A 294 -7.12 3.35 -17.73
CA THR A 294 -6.27 2.18 -17.95
C THR A 294 -7.15 0.91 -18.06
N ASP A 295 -6.75 -0.19 -17.49
CA ASP A 295 -7.53 -1.43 -17.45
C ASP A 295 -8.91 -1.23 -16.79
N HIS A 296 -8.97 -0.31 -15.83
CA HIS A 296 -10.17 0.08 -15.08
C HIS A 296 -10.22 1.58 -14.87
N HIS A 297 -11.45 2.11 -14.74
CA HIS A 297 -11.68 3.51 -14.35
C HIS A 297 -11.42 3.74 -12.85
N ALA A 298 -11.49 4.99 -12.39
CA ALA A 298 -11.29 5.40 -11.01
C ALA A 298 -12.24 4.69 -10.02
N ILE A 299 -11.83 4.64 -8.75
CA ILE A 299 -12.64 4.13 -7.64
C ILE A 299 -13.71 5.15 -7.28
N ILE A 300 -14.98 4.78 -7.46
CA ILE A 300 -16.15 5.61 -7.16
C ILE A 300 -17.25 4.77 -6.51
N PRO A 301 -18.25 5.41 -5.86
CA PRO A 301 -19.44 4.70 -5.40
C PRO A 301 -20.23 4.07 -6.56
N THR A 302 -20.91 2.96 -6.30
CA THR A 302 -21.90 2.38 -7.20
C THR A 302 -23.23 3.10 -7.05
N ASN A 303 -24.26 2.64 -7.78
CA ASN A 303 -25.63 3.14 -7.60
C ASN A 303 -26.32 2.61 -6.34
N LYS A 304 -25.68 1.70 -5.61
CA LYS A 304 -26.24 1.08 -4.40
C LYS A 304 -26.02 1.98 -3.19
N LYS A 305 -27.07 2.31 -2.48
CA LYS A 305 -27.00 3.04 -1.21
C LYS A 305 -26.47 2.11 -0.11
N SER A 306 -25.64 2.66 0.79
CA SER A 306 -25.20 1.94 1.99
C SER A 306 -26.38 1.72 2.93
N SER A 307 -26.45 0.55 3.55
CA SER A 307 -27.44 0.23 4.59
C SER A 307 -27.13 0.82 5.97
N GLY A 308 -26.01 1.55 6.12
CA GLY A 308 -25.60 2.17 7.37
C GLY A 308 -24.87 1.26 8.37
N ASN A 309 -24.82 -0.06 8.14
CA ASN A 309 -24.17 -1.03 9.06
C ASN A 309 -22.89 -1.60 8.45
N LEU A 310 -21.91 -0.74 8.18
CA LEU A 310 -20.60 -1.17 7.70
C LEU A 310 -19.64 -1.42 8.88
N PRO A 311 -18.74 -2.39 8.77
CA PRO A 311 -17.59 -2.47 9.68
C PRO A 311 -16.80 -1.15 9.68
N PRO A 312 -16.19 -0.74 10.80
CA PRO A 312 -15.55 0.58 10.93
C PRO A 312 -14.48 0.90 9.87
N ASP A 313 -13.78 -0.11 9.37
CA ASP A 313 -12.77 0.09 8.33
C ASP A 313 -13.40 0.31 6.96
N GLU A 314 -14.45 -0.45 6.65
CA GLU A 314 -15.21 -0.31 5.42
C GLU A 314 -15.95 1.03 5.38
N GLU A 315 -16.55 1.45 6.49
CA GLU A 315 -17.22 2.74 6.64
C GLU A 315 -16.28 3.91 6.33
N LYS A 316 -15.09 3.92 6.94
CA LYS A 316 -14.08 4.96 6.73
C LYS A 316 -13.58 5.03 5.28
N VAL A 317 -13.37 3.86 4.65
CA VAL A 317 -12.94 3.80 3.25
C VAL A 317 -14.08 4.24 2.33
N TYR A 318 -15.33 3.86 2.63
CA TYR A 318 -16.50 4.28 1.86
C TYR A 318 -16.75 5.80 1.97
N ASP A 319 -16.58 6.39 3.16
CA ASP A 319 -16.62 7.87 3.35
C ASP A 319 -15.56 8.57 2.47
N LEU A 320 -14.31 8.09 2.49
CA LEU A 320 -13.27 8.67 1.65
C LEU A 320 -13.65 8.67 0.17
N VAL A 321 -14.12 7.52 -0.33
CA VAL A 321 -14.48 7.36 -1.74
C VAL A 321 -15.68 8.23 -2.10
N SER A 322 -16.73 8.24 -1.27
CA SER A 322 -17.95 9.03 -1.49
C SER A 322 -17.68 10.52 -1.44
N ARG A 323 -16.93 10.99 -0.46
CA ARG A 323 -16.52 12.36 -0.28
C ARG A 323 -15.70 12.88 -1.46
N ARG A 324 -14.72 12.09 -1.93
CA ARG A 324 -13.91 12.42 -3.09
C ARG A 324 -14.73 12.47 -4.37
N PHE A 325 -15.65 11.54 -4.53
CA PHE A 325 -16.54 11.47 -5.68
C PHE A 325 -17.47 12.71 -5.77
N LEU A 326 -18.03 13.16 -4.67
CA LEU A 326 -18.83 14.38 -4.66
C LEU A 326 -17.96 15.62 -4.90
N ALA A 327 -16.79 15.69 -4.28
CA ALA A 327 -15.90 16.86 -4.34
C ALA A 327 -15.49 17.25 -5.77
N VAL A 328 -15.33 16.28 -6.69
CA VAL A 328 -14.89 16.57 -8.07
C VAL A 328 -15.93 17.35 -8.88
N PHE A 329 -17.18 17.38 -8.44
CA PHE A 329 -18.28 18.14 -9.07
C PHE A 329 -18.51 19.53 -8.44
N PHE A 330 -17.77 19.86 -7.37
CA PHE A 330 -17.84 21.18 -6.77
C PHE A 330 -16.90 22.16 -7.48
N PRO A 331 -17.20 23.48 -7.41
CA PRO A 331 -16.34 24.50 -7.97
C PRO A 331 -14.98 24.54 -7.27
N ASP A 332 -14.02 25.16 -7.94
CA ASP A 332 -12.70 25.45 -7.38
C ASP A 332 -12.84 26.25 -6.07
N ALA A 333 -12.03 25.93 -5.07
CA ALA A 333 -11.88 26.79 -3.91
C ALA A 333 -11.16 28.08 -4.32
N ARG A 334 -11.69 29.24 -3.93
CA ARG A 334 -11.17 30.55 -4.31
C ARG A 334 -10.66 31.31 -3.10
N PHE A 335 -9.51 31.94 -3.27
CA PHE A 335 -8.79 32.67 -2.23
C PHE A 335 -8.35 34.03 -2.75
N GLU A 336 -8.28 35.01 -1.88
CA GLU A 336 -7.49 36.21 -2.08
C GLU A 336 -6.23 36.11 -1.23
N ASN A 337 -5.07 36.04 -1.87
CA ASN A 337 -3.78 36.07 -1.20
C ASN A 337 -3.27 37.51 -1.19
N THR A 338 -2.98 38.03 0.00
CA THR A 338 -2.40 39.34 0.18
C THR A 338 -0.92 39.21 0.51
N THR A 339 -0.09 39.94 -0.19
CA THR A 339 1.35 40.04 0.07
C THR A 339 1.70 41.48 0.34
N VAL A 340 2.26 41.75 1.51
CA VAL A 340 2.68 43.10 1.96
C VAL A 340 4.19 43.06 2.19
N VAL A 341 4.85 44.11 1.71
CA VAL A 341 6.25 44.39 2.05
C VAL A 341 6.28 45.71 2.78
N THR A 342 6.87 45.71 3.96
CA THR A 342 7.03 46.90 4.81
C THR A 342 8.54 47.14 5.00
N GLU A 343 8.98 48.34 4.77
CA GLU A 343 10.35 48.77 4.92
C GLU A 343 10.53 49.61 6.18
N VAL A 344 11.50 49.28 7.01
CA VAL A 344 11.85 49.99 8.23
C VAL A 344 13.34 50.26 8.21
N ARG A 345 13.82 51.48 8.04
CA ARG A 345 15.21 51.83 8.06
C ARG A 345 16.07 50.90 7.14
N ASP A 346 15.65 50.78 5.88
CA ASP A 346 16.26 49.92 4.83
C ASP A 346 16.20 48.42 5.09
N GLU A 347 15.45 47.95 6.09
CA GLU A 347 15.19 46.57 6.35
C GLU A 347 13.77 46.17 5.90
N THR A 348 13.66 45.11 5.11
CA THR A 348 12.38 44.70 4.52
C THR A 348 11.73 43.54 5.25
N PHE A 349 10.42 43.60 5.45
CA PHE A 349 9.59 42.61 6.11
C PHE A 349 8.46 42.17 5.19
N LEU A 350 8.31 40.84 5.07
CA LEU A 350 7.27 40.22 4.27
C LEU A 350 6.14 39.71 5.15
N SER A 351 4.92 40.13 4.86
CA SER A 351 3.69 39.64 5.48
C SER A 351 2.81 38.98 4.41
N ARG A 352 2.21 37.85 4.75
CA ARG A 352 1.31 37.11 3.88
C ARG A 352 -0.01 36.86 4.58
N GLY A 353 -1.09 37.17 3.89
CA GLY A 353 -2.44 36.89 4.35
C GLY A 353 -3.23 36.09 3.31
N ARG A 354 -4.31 35.45 3.76
CA ARG A 354 -5.26 34.77 2.89
C ARG A 354 -6.67 34.97 3.41
N VAL A 355 -7.57 35.25 2.49
CA VAL A 355 -9.01 35.27 2.71
C VAL A 355 -9.63 34.18 1.83
N VAL A 356 -10.46 33.33 2.42
CA VAL A 356 -11.26 32.37 1.66
C VAL A 356 -12.46 33.09 1.07
N LEU A 357 -12.50 33.24 -0.24
CA LEU A 357 -13.62 33.88 -0.96
C LEU A 357 -14.76 32.87 -1.19
N ASP A 358 -14.40 31.65 -1.51
CA ASP A 358 -15.33 30.53 -1.72
C ASP A 358 -14.63 29.23 -1.32
N ALA A 359 -15.21 28.52 -0.39
CA ALA A 359 -14.65 27.23 0.04
C ALA A 359 -14.72 26.17 -1.06
N GLY A 360 -15.66 26.28 -1.99
CA GLY A 360 -15.85 25.32 -3.08
C GLY A 360 -15.84 23.89 -2.61
N TRP A 361 -15.08 23.03 -3.28
CA TRP A 361 -14.91 21.62 -2.93
C TRP A 361 -14.31 21.38 -1.53
N ARG A 362 -13.57 22.33 -0.97
CA ARG A 362 -12.97 22.21 0.38
C ARG A 362 -14.01 22.12 1.50
N ALA A 363 -15.24 22.59 1.25
CA ALA A 363 -16.34 22.46 2.21
C ALA A 363 -16.62 20.98 2.58
N LEU A 364 -16.34 20.03 1.68
CA LEU A 364 -16.45 18.61 1.97
C LEU A 364 -15.33 18.08 2.90
N TYR A 365 -14.27 18.86 3.13
CA TYR A 365 -13.10 18.47 3.92
C TYR A 365 -12.80 19.45 5.06
N PRO A 366 -13.66 19.56 6.09
CA PRO A 366 -13.47 20.52 7.17
C PRO A 366 -12.14 20.38 7.90
N ASP A 367 -11.62 19.15 7.98
CA ASP A 367 -10.32 18.82 8.60
C ASP A 367 -9.16 18.71 7.58
N GLY A 368 -9.36 19.15 6.34
CA GLY A 368 -8.41 18.93 5.24
C GLY A 368 -8.46 17.50 4.68
N VAL A 369 -7.98 17.33 3.46
CA VAL A 369 -8.02 16.04 2.72
C VAL A 369 -7.33 14.92 3.48
N GLY A 370 -6.19 15.19 4.11
CA GLY A 370 -5.41 14.23 4.91
C GLY A 370 -5.80 14.15 6.38
N GLY A 371 -6.93 14.75 6.80
CA GLY A 371 -7.33 14.80 8.21
C GLY A 371 -6.46 15.73 9.07
N ARG A 372 -5.73 16.64 8.46
CA ARG A 372 -5.00 17.73 9.13
C ARG A 372 -5.38 19.04 8.45
N ARG A 373 -5.97 19.93 9.22
CA ARG A 373 -6.21 21.30 8.76
C ARG A 373 -4.85 21.97 8.52
N GLU A 374 -4.60 22.40 7.32
CA GLU A 374 -3.43 23.22 7.04
C GLU A 374 -3.56 24.54 7.78
N LYS A 375 -2.45 25.02 8.36
CA LYS A 375 -2.42 26.30 9.02
C LYS A 375 -2.49 27.38 7.94
N GLU A 376 -3.67 27.94 7.74
CA GLU A 376 -3.85 29.03 6.77
C GLU A 376 -3.13 30.30 7.23
N PRO A 377 -2.58 31.09 6.29
CA PRO A 377 -2.08 32.42 6.61
C PRO A 377 -3.18 33.26 7.28
N PRO A 378 -2.83 34.18 8.20
CA PRO A 378 -3.80 35.05 8.86
C PRO A 378 -4.51 35.97 7.85
N VAL A 379 -5.66 36.45 8.22
CA VAL A 379 -6.29 37.58 7.50
C VAL A 379 -5.55 38.84 7.89
N LEU A 380 -5.04 39.58 6.90
CA LEU A 380 -4.40 40.88 7.15
C LEU A 380 -5.46 41.98 7.17
N PRO A 381 -5.26 43.05 8.00
CA PRO A 381 -6.11 44.23 7.95
C PRO A 381 -6.00 44.94 6.57
N PRO A 382 -6.85 45.89 6.26
CA PRO A 382 -6.68 46.75 5.07
C PRO A 382 -5.34 47.48 5.12
N ILE A 383 -4.48 47.21 4.13
CA ILE A 383 -3.13 47.80 4.04
C ILE A 383 -2.94 48.34 2.62
N GLU A 384 -2.48 49.60 2.51
CA GLU A 384 -2.19 50.28 1.26
C GLU A 384 -0.73 50.70 1.17
N VAL A 385 -0.23 50.84 -0.04
CA VAL A 385 1.11 51.33 -0.30
C VAL A 385 1.24 52.80 0.18
N GLY A 386 2.37 53.10 0.81
CA GLY A 386 2.64 54.41 1.39
C GLY A 386 2.12 54.60 2.82
N GLN A 387 1.32 53.67 3.35
CA GLN A 387 0.89 53.75 4.75
C GLN A 387 2.08 53.49 5.70
N GLU A 388 2.07 54.27 6.79
CA GLU A 388 3.02 54.14 7.87
C GLU A 388 2.45 53.31 9.03
N TRP A 389 3.23 52.41 9.57
CA TRP A 389 2.89 51.48 10.65
C TRP A 389 4.01 51.50 11.70
N ALA A 390 3.68 51.74 12.95
CA ALA A 390 4.66 51.69 14.03
C ALA A 390 5.14 50.27 14.28
N VAL A 391 6.41 50.08 14.55
CA VAL A 391 6.99 48.78 14.97
C VAL A 391 6.68 48.59 16.47
N ALA A 392 5.59 47.90 16.76
CA ALA A 392 5.12 47.65 18.13
C ALA A 392 5.96 46.61 18.87
N LYS A 393 6.49 45.61 18.17
CA LYS A 393 7.32 44.54 18.76
C LYS A 393 8.27 43.98 17.73
N VAL A 394 9.52 43.67 18.18
CA VAL A 394 10.50 42.92 17.39
C VAL A 394 10.92 41.68 18.17
N ALA A 395 11.06 40.58 17.49
CA ALA A 395 11.50 39.31 18.09
C ALA A 395 12.47 38.60 17.17
N VAL A 396 13.60 38.18 17.71
CA VAL A 396 14.53 37.24 17.07
C VAL A 396 14.18 35.83 17.52
N LYS A 397 13.96 34.94 16.57
CA LYS A 397 13.71 33.52 16.86
C LYS A 397 14.85 32.68 16.33
N GLU A 398 15.44 31.89 17.23
CA GLU A 398 16.38 30.83 16.86
C GLU A 398 15.60 29.65 16.31
N GLY A 399 16.10 29.09 15.25
CA GLY A 399 15.64 27.85 14.63
C GLY A 399 16.83 26.95 14.30
N GLU A 400 16.55 25.72 14.02
CA GLU A 400 17.52 24.74 13.60
C GLU A 400 16.98 23.98 12.39
N THR A 401 17.84 23.71 11.41
CA THR A 401 17.47 22.88 10.27
C THR A 401 17.18 21.46 10.76
N LYS A 402 16.26 20.76 10.12
CA LYS A 402 15.86 19.40 10.50
C LYS A 402 16.13 18.46 9.36
N PRO A 403 16.52 17.21 9.66
CA PRO A 403 16.66 16.19 8.63
C PRO A 403 15.32 15.93 7.93
N PRO A 404 15.35 15.34 6.73
CA PRO A 404 14.13 14.91 6.07
C PRO A 404 13.39 13.89 6.95
N PRO A 405 12.05 13.91 6.96
CA PRO A 405 11.28 12.98 7.79
C PRO A 405 11.42 11.54 7.28
N ARG A 406 11.38 10.58 8.21
CA ARG A 406 11.26 9.16 7.88
C ARG A 406 9.99 8.88 7.10
N TYR A 407 10.04 7.85 6.26
CA TYR A 407 8.87 7.47 5.47
C TYR A 407 7.73 6.92 6.34
N SER A 408 6.54 7.52 6.21
CA SER A 408 5.28 6.85 6.51
C SER A 408 4.89 5.94 5.33
N GLU A 409 3.92 5.02 5.51
CA GLU A 409 3.43 4.24 4.36
C GLU A 409 2.87 5.14 3.25
N SER A 410 2.16 6.21 3.61
CA SER A 410 1.69 7.21 2.64
C SER A 410 2.82 7.84 1.84
N ALA A 411 3.91 8.22 2.51
CA ALA A 411 5.06 8.82 1.86
C ALA A 411 5.82 7.81 0.99
N LEU A 412 5.99 6.57 1.47
CA LEU A 412 6.64 5.50 0.71
C LEU A 412 5.84 5.12 -0.54
N LEU A 413 4.52 4.97 -0.44
CA LEU A 413 3.65 4.71 -1.59
C LEU A 413 3.79 5.81 -2.65
N GLY A 414 3.85 7.08 -2.23
CA GLY A 414 4.11 8.19 -3.13
C GLY A 414 5.50 8.15 -3.76
N ALA A 415 6.54 7.78 -2.99
CA ALA A 415 7.89 7.61 -3.52
C ALA A 415 7.98 6.44 -4.52
N MET A 416 7.31 5.31 -4.25
CA MET A 416 7.20 4.18 -5.18
C MET A 416 6.49 4.60 -6.48
N GLU A 417 5.39 5.33 -6.38
CA GLU A 417 4.63 5.83 -7.53
C GLU A 417 5.44 6.79 -8.41
N THR A 418 6.19 7.68 -7.78
CA THR A 418 7.00 8.68 -8.47
C THR A 418 8.48 8.30 -8.56
N ALA A 419 8.81 7.02 -8.49
CA ALA A 419 10.19 6.53 -8.48
C ALA A 419 11.00 6.90 -9.74
N GLY A 420 10.33 7.20 -10.84
CA GLY A 420 10.96 7.77 -12.03
C GLY A 420 11.74 9.07 -11.76
N LYS A 421 11.41 9.82 -10.70
CA LYS A 421 12.17 11.03 -10.31
C LYS A 421 13.61 10.74 -9.88
N PHE A 422 13.90 9.51 -9.50
CA PHE A 422 15.24 9.05 -9.12
C PHE A 422 16.02 8.47 -10.31
N VAL A 423 15.44 8.48 -11.50
CA VAL A 423 16.06 8.02 -12.75
C VAL A 423 16.62 9.23 -13.51
N GLU A 424 17.90 9.22 -13.81
CA GLU A 424 18.57 10.35 -14.50
C GLU A 424 18.21 10.42 -15.98
N ASP A 425 18.08 9.27 -16.63
CA ASP A 425 17.71 9.14 -18.04
C ASP A 425 16.25 9.54 -18.28
N GLU A 426 16.02 10.50 -19.21
CA GLU A 426 14.69 11.06 -19.47
C GLU A 426 13.73 10.05 -20.13
N GLU A 427 14.21 9.18 -21.03
CA GLU A 427 13.38 8.16 -21.67
C GLU A 427 12.93 7.11 -20.66
N LEU A 428 13.85 6.65 -19.82
CA LEU A 428 13.53 5.73 -18.73
C LEU A 428 12.62 6.38 -17.68
N ARG A 429 12.80 7.67 -17.41
CA ARG A 429 11.92 8.43 -16.51
C ARG A 429 10.49 8.47 -17.05
N GLN A 430 10.34 8.68 -18.34
CA GLN A 430 9.03 8.68 -19.01
C GLN A 430 8.39 7.28 -18.96
N ALA A 431 9.15 6.20 -19.18
CA ALA A 431 8.67 4.83 -19.08
C ALA A 431 8.16 4.46 -17.67
N MET A 432 8.75 5.06 -16.63
CA MET A 432 8.30 4.87 -15.24
C MET A 432 7.15 5.78 -14.81
N LYS A 433 6.76 6.76 -15.61
CA LYS A 433 5.75 7.75 -15.21
C LYS A 433 4.41 7.12 -14.85
N ASP A 434 4.05 6.06 -15.56
CA ASP A 434 2.76 5.38 -15.40
C ASP A 434 2.84 4.12 -14.52
N SER A 435 4.04 3.54 -14.32
CA SER A 435 4.21 2.29 -13.58
C SER A 435 4.84 2.46 -12.19
N GLY A 436 5.85 3.31 -12.05
CA GLY A 436 6.62 3.46 -10.82
C GLY A 436 7.31 2.16 -10.36
N LEU A 437 7.61 2.04 -9.07
CA LEU A 437 8.05 0.80 -8.44
C LEU A 437 6.85 -0.04 -8.02
N GLY A 438 6.50 -1.02 -8.86
CA GLY A 438 5.33 -1.87 -8.69
C GLY A 438 4.02 -1.17 -9.07
N THR A 439 3.03 -1.97 -9.46
CA THR A 439 1.68 -1.49 -9.77
C THR A 439 0.93 -1.11 -8.49
N PRO A 440 -0.14 -0.31 -8.54
CA PRO A 440 -0.98 -0.03 -7.38
C PRO A 440 -1.43 -1.30 -6.64
N ALA A 441 -1.74 -2.37 -7.37
CA ALA A 441 -2.16 -3.65 -6.81
C ALA A 441 -1.05 -4.36 -6.01
N THR A 442 0.23 -4.13 -6.33
CA THR A 442 1.37 -4.87 -5.76
C THR A 442 2.16 -4.09 -4.71
N ARG A 443 2.06 -2.74 -4.66
CA ARG A 443 2.84 -1.90 -3.72
C ARG A 443 2.59 -2.28 -2.26
N ALA A 444 1.35 -2.46 -1.85
CA ALA A 444 1.00 -2.89 -0.50
C ALA A 444 1.64 -4.25 -0.15
N ALA A 445 1.53 -5.23 -1.05
CA ALA A 445 2.12 -6.56 -0.87
C ALA A 445 3.66 -6.50 -0.78
N THR A 446 4.30 -5.59 -1.52
CA THR A 446 5.75 -5.36 -1.46
C THR A 446 6.16 -4.85 -0.08
N ILE A 447 5.45 -3.86 0.48
CA ILE A 447 5.71 -3.35 1.84
C ILE A 447 5.53 -4.45 2.88
N GLU A 448 4.42 -5.19 2.83
CA GLU A 448 4.17 -6.31 3.74
C GLU A 448 5.24 -7.42 3.60
N ARG A 449 5.69 -7.68 2.38
CA ARG A 449 6.77 -8.63 2.14
C ARG A 449 8.08 -8.19 2.79
N LEU A 450 8.48 -6.93 2.64
CA LEU A 450 9.69 -6.38 3.28
C LEU A 450 9.63 -6.49 4.80
N ILE A 451 8.46 -6.28 5.39
CA ILE A 451 8.24 -6.45 6.84
C ILE A 451 8.29 -7.95 7.23
N SER A 452 7.61 -8.81 6.47
CA SER A 452 7.53 -10.24 6.78
C SER A 452 8.88 -10.96 6.71
N VAL A 453 9.77 -10.53 5.82
CA VAL A 453 11.15 -11.05 5.72
C VAL A 453 12.11 -10.39 6.70
N GLY A 454 11.64 -9.39 7.47
CA GLY A 454 12.39 -8.72 8.52
C GLY A 454 13.37 -7.67 8.03
N TYR A 455 13.13 -7.03 6.89
CA TYR A 455 13.91 -5.90 6.39
C TYR A 455 13.41 -4.56 6.89
N LEU A 456 12.10 -4.48 7.18
CA LEU A 456 11.44 -3.28 7.70
C LEU A 456 10.68 -3.60 8.98
N GLU A 457 10.56 -2.60 9.83
CA GLU A 457 9.66 -2.60 10.98
C GLU A 457 8.74 -1.37 10.93
N ARG A 458 7.52 -1.53 11.48
CA ARG A 458 6.61 -0.41 11.71
C ARG A 458 6.80 0.15 13.10
N GLU A 459 7.16 1.41 13.20
CA GLU A 459 7.18 2.18 14.43
C GLU A 459 6.06 3.23 14.39
N LYS A 460 4.91 2.91 15.00
CA LYS A 460 3.69 3.72 14.90
C LYS A 460 3.24 3.91 13.44
N LYS A 461 3.44 5.12 12.88
CA LYS A 461 3.06 5.47 11.50
C LYS A 461 4.24 5.47 10.52
N ILE A 462 5.47 5.23 11.00
CA ILE A 462 6.68 5.26 10.18
C ILE A 462 7.20 3.86 9.89
N LEU A 463 7.95 3.72 8.81
CA LEU A 463 8.68 2.53 8.41
C LEU A 463 10.16 2.76 8.62
N VAL A 464 10.81 1.83 9.32
CA VAL A 464 12.25 1.91 9.64
C VAL A 464 12.94 0.66 9.11
N PRO A 465 14.05 0.77 8.37
CA PRO A 465 14.84 -0.38 7.96
C PRO A 465 15.55 -1.01 9.18
N THR A 466 15.48 -2.33 9.25
CA THR A 466 16.20 -3.11 10.27
C THR A 466 17.69 -3.23 9.91
N GLU A 467 18.53 -3.68 10.85
CA GLU A 467 19.93 -4.00 10.56
C GLU A 467 20.06 -5.02 9.42
N LYS A 468 19.17 -6.02 9.35
CA LYS A 468 19.12 -6.96 8.23
C LYS A 468 18.84 -6.27 6.89
N GLY A 469 17.91 -5.31 6.87
CA GLY A 469 17.59 -4.54 5.67
C GLY A 469 18.77 -3.66 5.23
N ARG A 470 19.40 -2.98 6.17
CA ARG A 470 20.60 -2.15 5.92
C ARG A 470 21.77 -2.99 5.40
N ALA A 471 22.04 -4.13 6.03
CA ALA A 471 23.10 -5.04 5.61
C ALA A 471 22.87 -5.59 4.20
N LEU A 472 21.63 -5.91 3.82
CA LEU A 472 21.32 -6.34 2.45
C LEU A 472 21.66 -5.25 1.44
N ILE A 473 21.21 -4.01 1.67
CA ILE A 473 21.50 -2.89 0.74
C ILE A 473 23.00 -2.60 0.68
N GLN A 474 23.72 -2.69 1.78
CA GLN A 474 25.17 -2.57 1.80
C GLN A 474 25.85 -3.68 0.99
N LEU A 475 25.40 -4.94 1.14
CA LEU A 475 25.90 -6.06 0.36
C LEU A 475 25.61 -5.92 -1.13
N LEU A 476 24.44 -5.41 -1.51
CA LEU A 476 24.10 -5.18 -2.91
C LEU A 476 24.91 -4.02 -3.51
N GLY A 477 25.18 -2.96 -2.71
CA GLY A 477 25.91 -1.79 -3.17
C GLY A 477 25.25 -1.18 -4.42
N ASP A 478 26.08 -0.93 -5.45
CA ASP A 478 25.62 -0.36 -6.73
C ASP A 478 25.11 -1.39 -7.72
N SER A 479 24.79 -2.61 -7.27
CA SER A 479 24.17 -3.62 -8.13
C SER A 479 22.89 -3.09 -8.76
N ARG A 480 22.71 -3.31 -10.06
CA ARG A 480 21.56 -2.81 -10.83
C ARG A 480 20.22 -3.27 -10.27
N ILE A 481 20.16 -4.39 -9.53
CA ILE A 481 18.91 -4.88 -8.89
C ILE A 481 18.43 -3.95 -7.77
N SER A 482 19.27 -3.07 -7.22
CA SER A 482 18.91 -2.10 -6.20
C SER A 482 18.46 -0.75 -6.78
N SER A 483 18.56 -0.55 -8.09
CA SER A 483 18.19 0.69 -8.78
C SER A 483 16.77 0.65 -9.36
N PRO A 484 15.99 1.74 -9.27
CA PRO A 484 14.73 1.91 -10.01
C PRO A 484 14.90 1.84 -11.53
N GLU A 485 16.07 2.19 -12.07
CA GLU A 485 16.37 2.18 -13.50
C GLU A 485 16.20 0.80 -14.14
N LEU A 486 16.53 -0.28 -13.42
CA LEU A 486 16.29 -1.64 -13.92
C LEU A 486 14.79 -1.85 -14.21
N THR A 487 13.93 -1.37 -13.31
CA THR A 487 12.49 -1.44 -13.51
C THR A 487 12.06 -0.62 -14.71
N ALA A 488 12.60 0.60 -14.86
CA ALA A 488 12.31 1.49 -15.99
C ALA A 488 12.65 0.82 -17.33
N ARG A 489 13.86 0.28 -17.44
CA ARG A 489 14.31 -0.42 -18.67
C ARG A 489 13.43 -1.61 -19.02
N TRP A 490 12.99 -2.38 -18.03
CA TRP A 490 12.11 -3.50 -18.30
C TRP A 490 10.72 -3.05 -18.75
N GLU A 491 10.13 -2.07 -18.09
CA GLU A 491 8.80 -1.56 -18.49
C GLU A 491 8.83 -0.93 -19.89
N GLU A 492 9.91 -0.21 -20.25
CA GLU A 492 10.13 0.31 -21.60
C GLU A 492 10.18 -0.83 -22.64
N ARG A 493 10.98 -1.87 -22.39
CA ARG A 493 11.11 -3.02 -23.29
C ARG A 493 9.82 -3.82 -23.41
N LEU A 494 9.11 -4.01 -22.30
CA LEU A 494 7.82 -4.68 -22.30
C LEU A 494 6.77 -3.87 -23.10
N ALA A 495 6.79 -2.54 -23.01
CA ALA A 495 5.95 -1.68 -23.84
C ALA A 495 6.31 -1.80 -25.33
N LYS A 496 7.60 -1.83 -25.68
CA LYS A 496 8.06 -2.10 -27.06
C LYS A 496 7.58 -3.46 -27.56
N MET A 497 7.58 -4.48 -26.71
CA MET A 497 7.08 -5.83 -27.03
C MET A 497 5.57 -5.82 -27.30
N GLU A 498 4.76 -5.09 -26.52
CA GLU A 498 3.32 -4.93 -26.77
C GLU A 498 3.00 -4.32 -28.14
N HIS A 499 3.89 -3.44 -28.61
CA HIS A 499 3.78 -2.81 -29.94
C HIS A 499 4.48 -3.61 -31.05
N GLY A 500 5.03 -4.80 -30.74
CA GLY A 500 5.68 -5.68 -31.69
C GLY A 500 7.06 -5.22 -32.18
N SER A 501 7.67 -4.22 -31.53
CA SER A 501 9.01 -3.69 -31.87
C SER A 501 10.15 -4.36 -31.08
N GLU A 502 9.84 -5.29 -30.18
CA GLU A 502 10.79 -6.14 -29.45
C GLU A 502 10.27 -7.57 -29.34
N THR A 503 11.16 -8.55 -29.38
CA THR A 503 10.79 -9.96 -29.27
C THR A 503 10.93 -10.49 -27.83
N ARG A 504 10.08 -11.45 -27.47
CA ARG A 504 10.22 -12.18 -26.20
C ARG A 504 11.58 -12.89 -26.09
N SER A 505 12.09 -13.44 -27.19
CA SER A 505 13.37 -14.18 -27.21
C SER A 505 14.53 -13.29 -26.80
N ASP A 506 14.63 -12.09 -27.39
CA ASP A 506 15.72 -11.14 -27.12
C ASP A 506 15.65 -10.65 -25.67
N PHE A 507 14.45 -10.28 -25.20
CA PHE A 507 14.26 -9.87 -23.82
C PHE A 507 14.66 -10.95 -22.83
N MET A 508 14.22 -12.20 -23.01
CA MET A 508 14.50 -13.31 -22.08
C MET A 508 15.96 -13.76 -22.15
N SER A 509 16.63 -13.63 -23.30
CA SER A 509 18.08 -13.86 -23.43
C SER A 509 18.86 -12.89 -22.53
N ASP A 510 18.54 -11.60 -22.62
CA ASP A 510 19.18 -10.56 -21.80
C ASP A 510 18.89 -10.75 -20.30
N ILE A 511 17.69 -11.21 -19.94
CA ILE A 511 17.37 -11.61 -18.56
C ILE A 511 18.27 -12.74 -18.08
N GLY A 512 18.53 -13.75 -18.93
CA GLY A 512 19.45 -14.84 -18.63
C GLY A 512 20.88 -14.34 -18.37
N ASP A 513 21.37 -13.43 -19.22
CA ASP A 513 22.70 -12.81 -19.05
C ASP A 513 22.78 -11.95 -17.78
N PHE A 514 21.74 -11.17 -17.52
CA PHE A 514 21.65 -10.38 -16.30
C PHE A 514 21.70 -11.25 -15.04
N VAL A 515 20.99 -12.38 -15.04
CA VAL A 515 20.98 -13.32 -13.91
C VAL A 515 22.34 -13.96 -13.72
N ARG A 516 23.04 -14.38 -14.80
CA ARG A 516 24.40 -14.91 -14.72
C ARG A 516 25.34 -13.90 -14.05
N LYS A 517 25.35 -12.66 -14.52
CA LYS A 517 26.16 -11.59 -13.94
C LYS A 517 25.83 -11.35 -12.46
N LEU A 518 24.55 -11.32 -12.10
CA LEU A 518 24.12 -11.11 -10.72
C LEU A 518 24.54 -12.24 -9.77
N VAL A 519 24.53 -13.49 -10.26
CA VAL A 519 25.02 -14.66 -9.50
C VAL A 519 26.53 -14.60 -9.34
N ASP A 520 27.28 -14.21 -10.36
CA ASP A 520 28.73 -14.07 -10.31
C ASP A 520 29.16 -12.91 -9.41
N GLU A 521 28.43 -11.78 -9.45
CA GLU A 521 28.60 -10.69 -8.47
C GLU A 521 28.44 -11.20 -7.03
N ALA A 522 27.40 -11.99 -6.76
CA ALA A 522 27.19 -12.56 -5.42
C ALA A 522 28.28 -13.55 -5.01
N ARG A 523 28.89 -14.29 -5.96
CA ARG A 523 29.97 -15.24 -5.70
C ARG A 523 31.32 -14.56 -5.42
N SER A 524 31.65 -13.53 -6.19
CA SER A 524 32.92 -12.81 -6.09
C SER A 524 32.94 -11.82 -4.93
N LYS A 525 31.77 -11.38 -4.44
CA LYS A 525 31.67 -10.35 -3.43
C LYS A 525 32.17 -10.83 -2.06
N GLU A 526 32.98 -10.00 -1.42
CA GLU A 526 33.36 -10.18 -0.02
C GLU A 526 32.32 -9.53 0.90
N GLY A 527 32.12 -10.11 2.06
CA GLY A 527 31.18 -9.59 3.05
C GLY A 527 30.87 -10.59 4.16
N GLU A 528 30.43 -10.07 5.28
CA GLU A 528 30.05 -10.88 6.43
C GLU A 528 28.65 -11.47 6.26
N ARG A 529 28.40 -12.60 6.96
CA ARG A 529 27.08 -13.20 7.00
C ARG A 529 26.09 -12.33 7.78
N VAL A 530 24.99 -11.98 7.12
CA VAL A 530 23.92 -11.16 7.69
C VAL A 530 23.27 -11.87 8.87
N ALA A 531 23.22 -11.20 10.01
CA ALA A 531 22.57 -11.73 11.21
C ALA A 531 21.04 -11.88 10.97
N ALA A 532 20.47 -12.93 11.58
CA ALA A 532 19.01 -13.02 11.65
C ALA A 532 18.47 -11.89 12.55
N PRO A 533 17.30 -11.32 12.23
CA PRO A 533 16.71 -10.31 13.10
C PRO A 533 16.55 -10.86 14.52
N ALA A 534 16.92 -10.06 15.51
CA ALA A 534 16.77 -10.43 16.92
C ALA A 534 15.28 -10.75 17.20
N LYS A 535 14.99 -11.91 17.77
CA LYS A 535 13.63 -12.22 18.21
C LYS A 535 13.26 -11.23 19.33
N ARG A 536 12.49 -10.22 19.01
CA ARG A 536 11.90 -9.35 20.03
C ARG A 536 10.97 -10.18 20.92
N ASN A 537 11.32 -10.35 22.19
CA ASN A 537 10.42 -10.85 23.24
C ASN A 537 9.33 -9.78 23.50
N GLY A 538 8.42 -9.64 22.56
CA GLY A 538 7.23 -8.80 22.72
C GLY A 538 6.15 -9.59 23.43
N LYS A 539 5.72 -9.12 24.60
CA LYS A 539 4.46 -9.54 25.24
C LYS A 539 3.33 -9.37 24.21
N ARG A 540 2.94 -10.45 23.55
CA ARG A 540 1.78 -10.48 22.65
C ARG A 540 0.52 -10.55 23.50
N GLY A 541 -0.22 -9.45 23.54
CA GLY A 541 -1.64 -9.46 23.86
C GLY A 541 -2.37 -10.32 22.83
N ALA A 542 -3.05 -11.33 23.30
CA ALA A 542 -3.75 -12.32 22.50
C ALA A 542 -4.97 -11.69 21.81
N LYS A 543 -4.98 -11.70 20.47
CA LYS A 543 -6.16 -11.94 19.63
C LYS A 543 -5.70 -11.98 18.16
N SER A 544 -5.44 -13.18 17.64
CA SER A 544 -5.23 -13.38 16.21
C SER A 544 -6.35 -14.23 15.63
N ARG A 545 -7.01 -13.67 14.64
CA ARG A 545 -7.85 -14.38 13.69
C ARG A 545 -6.98 -15.08 12.65
N ARG A 546 -7.41 -16.27 12.28
CA ARG A 546 -6.80 -17.17 11.29
C ARG A 546 -6.55 -16.47 9.94
N ALA A 547 -5.35 -16.64 9.39
CA ALA A 547 -5.12 -16.60 7.97
C ALA A 547 -4.54 -17.95 7.54
N ASN A 548 -5.21 -18.59 6.58
CA ASN A 548 -4.77 -19.77 5.88
C ASN A 548 -3.67 -19.38 4.89
N GLY A 549 -2.52 -20.00 4.97
CA GLY A 549 -1.45 -19.92 4.00
C GLY A 549 -0.83 -21.30 3.80
N SER A 550 -0.80 -21.71 2.58
CA SER A 550 -0.31 -22.99 2.05
C SER A 550 1.15 -23.29 2.35
N GLY A 551 1.39 -24.51 2.74
CA GLY A 551 2.44 -25.46 2.54
C GLY A 551 3.87 -25.02 2.18
N GLY A 552 4.75 -25.19 3.15
CA GLY A 552 6.16 -25.45 3.01
C GLY A 552 6.60 -26.20 4.27
N ALA A 553 6.92 -27.47 4.17
CA ALA A 553 7.31 -28.29 5.30
C ALA A 553 8.65 -27.81 5.86
N SER A 554 8.63 -27.04 6.93
CA SER A 554 9.79 -26.82 7.79
C SER A 554 9.82 -27.90 8.87
N VAL A 555 10.93 -28.62 8.87
CA VAL A 555 11.22 -29.74 9.74
C VAL A 555 11.65 -29.20 11.09
N ASP A 556 10.74 -29.19 12.07
CA ASP A 556 11.04 -28.84 13.46
C ASP A 556 11.79 -29.98 14.17
N LYS A 557 12.95 -29.66 14.76
CA LYS A 557 13.57 -30.50 15.78
C LYS A 557 12.71 -30.47 17.03
N PRO A 558 12.47 -31.61 17.70
CA PRO A 558 11.75 -31.63 18.95
C PRO A 558 12.59 -30.96 20.06
N SER A 559 12.04 -29.89 20.65
CA SER A 559 12.61 -29.20 21.80
C SER A 559 11.57 -29.17 22.92
N GLY A 560 11.69 -30.06 23.89
CA GLY A 560 10.84 -30.10 25.07
C GLY A 560 11.24 -31.25 26.00
N GLU A 561 11.03 -31.09 27.33
CA GLU A 561 11.11 -32.19 28.29
C GLU A 561 10.17 -33.33 27.88
N SER A 562 10.59 -34.58 28.13
CA SER A 562 9.76 -35.75 27.89
C SER A 562 8.51 -35.72 28.73
N LEU A 563 7.36 -35.95 28.10
CA LEU A 563 6.06 -36.02 28.79
C LEU A 563 5.76 -37.44 29.35
N GLY A 564 6.56 -38.42 28.98
CA GLY A 564 6.42 -39.82 29.31
C GLY A 564 6.81 -40.69 28.13
N ASP A 565 6.78 -42.00 28.30
CA ASP A 565 7.18 -42.98 27.26
C ASP A 565 6.03 -43.27 26.30
N CYS A 566 6.39 -43.46 25.04
CA CYS A 566 5.44 -43.78 23.99
C CYS A 566 4.88 -45.19 24.22
N PRO A 567 3.57 -45.38 24.36
CA PRO A 567 2.98 -46.68 24.64
C PRO A 567 3.14 -47.68 23.48
N LYS A 568 3.55 -47.16 22.29
CA LYS A 568 3.73 -47.99 21.09
C LYS A 568 5.15 -48.46 20.87
N CYS A 569 6.18 -47.74 21.31
CA CYS A 569 7.59 -48.11 21.03
C CYS A 569 8.55 -47.76 22.18
N GLY A 570 8.08 -47.27 23.32
CA GLY A 570 8.92 -46.94 24.48
C GLY A 570 9.75 -45.65 24.38
N SER A 571 9.83 -45.02 23.22
CA SER A 571 10.63 -43.78 23.05
C SER A 571 9.94 -42.58 23.69
N PRO A 572 10.69 -41.52 24.10
CA PRO A 572 10.09 -40.34 24.72
C PRO A 572 9.02 -39.67 23.87
N VAL A 573 7.90 -39.24 24.48
CA VAL A 573 6.89 -38.39 23.85
C VAL A 573 7.21 -36.93 24.14
N VAL A 574 7.31 -36.12 23.09
CA VAL A 574 7.70 -34.71 23.18
C VAL A 574 6.65 -33.79 22.55
N GLY A 575 6.62 -32.55 23.02
CA GLY A 575 5.69 -31.54 22.51
C GLY A 575 6.13 -30.99 21.15
N THR A 576 5.24 -31.05 20.14
CA THR A 576 5.37 -30.34 18.86
C THR A 576 4.33 -29.21 18.79
N GLN A 577 4.31 -28.43 17.72
CA GLN A 577 3.30 -27.35 17.57
C GLN A 577 1.85 -27.85 17.61
N LYS A 578 1.56 -29.01 17.00
CA LYS A 578 0.19 -29.52 16.80
C LYS A 578 -0.18 -30.72 17.67
N ALA A 579 0.81 -31.43 18.19
CA ALA A 579 0.60 -32.67 18.92
C ALA A 579 1.68 -32.89 19.99
N PHE A 580 1.44 -33.84 20.90
CA PHE A 580 2.47 -34.51 21.68
C PHE A 580 2.78 -35.82 20.97
N GLY A 581 3.95 -35.94 20.37
CA GLY A 581 4.31 -37.03 19.45
C GLY A 581 5.54 -37.80 19.91
N CYS A 582 5.68 -39.06 19.44
CA CYS A 582 6.83 -39.87 19.71
C CYS A 582 8.09 -39.27 19.07
N SER A 583 9.21 -39.19 19.82
CA SER A 583 10.49 -38.66 19.32
C SER A 583 11.10 -39.52 18.22
N ALA A 584 10.87 -40.83 18.25
CA ALA A 584 11.40 -41.80 17.29
C ALA A 584 10.59 -41.88 15.97
N TRP A 585 9.66 -40.96 15.69
CA TRP A 585 8.85 -41.04 14.47
C TRP A 585 9.66 -40.99 13.16
N ARG A 586 10.86 -40.41 13.18
CA ARG A 586 11.77 -40.36 12.03
C ARG A 586 12.67 -41.59 11.92
N GLU A 587 13.08 -42.14 13.04
CA GLU A 587 14.05 -43.23 13.11
C GLU A 587 13.37 -44.59 12.97
N SER A 588 12.25 -44.79 13.68
CA SER A 588 11.49 -46.07 13.69
C SER A 588 10.14 -45.97 12.96
N GLY A 589 9.76 -44.82 12.41
CA GLY A 589 8.47 -44.64 11.75
C GLY A 589 7.27 -44.66 12.71
N CYS A 590 7.49 -44.53 14.03
CA CYS A 590 6.41 -44.56 15.02
C CYS A 590 5.44 -43.41 14.85
N LYS A 591 4.15 -43.68 14.55
CA LYS A 591 3.11 -42.67 14.28
C LYS A 591 2.27 -42.29 15.51
N PHE A 592 2.74 -42.59 16.71
CA PHE A 592 2.01 -42.25 17.92
C PHE A 592 1.96 -40.70 18.13
N ALA A 593 0.76 -40.16 18.32
CA ALA A 593 0.54 -38.73 18.59
C ALA A 593 -0.77 -38.48 19.32
N ILE A 594 -0.71 -37.61 20.34
CA ILE A 594 -1.85 -37.03 21.02
C ILE A 594 -2.04 -35.62 20.46
N TRP A 595 -3.11 -35.36 19.72
CA TRP A 595 -3.37 -34.04 19.16
C TRP A 595 -3.66 -33.01 20.24
N LYS A 596 -3.02 -31.85 20.18
CA LYS A 596 -3.26 -30.73 21.11
C LYS A 596 -4.66 -30.13 21.01
N THR A 597 -5.44 -30.53 20.03
CA THR A 597 -6.85 -30.14 19.90
C THR A 597 -7.69 -31.35 19.47
N VAL A 598 -8.63 -31.76 20.31
CA VAL A 598 -9.56 -32.85 20.08
C VAL A 598 -10.98 -32.30 20.19
N SER A 599 -11.83 -32.47 19.18
CA SER A 599 -13.22 -31.98 19.15
C SER A 599 -13.39 -30.53 19.66
N GLY A 600 -12.51 -29.62 19.20
CA GLY A 600 -12.53 -28.21 19.56
C GLY A 600 -11.96 -27.83 20.93
N LYS A 601 -11.63 -28.83 21.79
CA LYS A 601 -11.01 -28.64 23.09
C LYS A 601 -9.49 -28.77 22.99
N ARG A 602 -8.76 -27.87 23.65
CA ARG A 602 -7.30 -27.94 23.79
C ARG A 602 -6.92 -28.92 24.89
N VAL A 603 -6.06 -29.90 24.57
CA VAL A 603 -5.47 -30.86 25.50
C VAL A 603 -4.19 -30.23 26.06
N SER A 604 -4.08 -30.17 27.39
CA SER A 604 -2.90 -29.66 28.10
C SER A 604 -1.80 -30.72 28.23
N GLU A 605 -0.57 -30.31 28.55
CA GLU A 605 0.53 -31.24 28.86
C GLU A 605 0.23 -32.16 30.04
N ALA A 606 -0.44 -31.63 31.09
CA ALA A 606 -0.87 -32.43 32.22
C ALA A 606 -1.86 -33.54 31.82
N GLN A 607 -2.80 -33.23 30.92
CA GLN A 607 -3.74 -34.21 30.39
C GLN A 607 -3.06 -35.23 29.48
N ALA A 608 -2.06 -34.80 28.68
CA ALA A 608 -1.25 -35.71 27.87
C ALA A 608 -0.41 -36.64 28.76
N LYS A 609 0.23 -36.14 29.81
CA LYS A 609 0.95 -36.97 30.83
C LYS A 609 0.02 -37.98 31.50
N GLN A 610 -1.20 -37.56 31.89
CA GLN A 610 -2.21 -38.44 32.49
C GLN A 610 -2.64 -39.54 31.49
N LEU A 611 -2.81 -39.19 30.22
CA LEU A 611 -3.18 -40.14 29.18
C LEU A 611 -2.08 -41.17 28.90
N LEU A 612 -0.81 -40.74 28.91
CA LEU A 612 0.36 -41.64 28.76
C LEU A 612 0.52 -42.55 29.96
N ALA A 613 0.33 -42.04 31.21
CA ALA A 613 0.57 -42.82 32.42
C ALA A 613 -0.57 -43.79 32.75
N LYS A 614 -1.83 -43.39 32.50
CA LYS A 614 -3.03 -44.12 32.93
C LYS A 614 -3.90 -44.64 31.78
N GLY A 615 -3.53 -44.37 30.53
CA GLY A 615 -4.35 -44.69 29.35
C GLY A 615 -5.66 -43.89 29.25
N ARG A 616 -6.01 -43.09 30.27
CA ARG A 616 -7.30 -42.36 30.34
C ARG A 616 -7.15 -41.07 31.11
N THR A 617 -7.94 -40.05 30.77
CA THR A 617 -8.13 -38.82 31.57
C THR A 617 -9.40 -38.92 32.42
N GLY A 618 -9.57 -38.04 33.41
CA GLY A 618 -10.87 -37.80 34.01
C GLY A 618 -11.82 -37.12 33.01
N GLN A 619 -13.09 -36.94 33.39
CA GLN A 619 -14.10 -36.22 32.62
C GLN A 619 -13.65 -34.77 32.35
N LEU A 620 -13.63 -34.37 31.12
CA LEU A 620 -13.21 -33.05 30.65
C LEU A 620 -14.40 -32.33 30.01
N LYS A 621 -14.69 -31.10 30.46
CA LYS A 621 -15.75 -30.24 29.89
C LYS A 621 -15.20 -29.41 28.73
N GLY A 622 -16.05 -29.02 27.78
CA GLY A 622 -15.73 -28.04 26.74
C GLY A 622 -15.31 -28.62 25.39
N PHE A 623 -15.61 -29.88 25.10
CA PHE A 623 -15.62 -30.42 23.75
C PHE A 623 -16.78 -29.83 22.96
N LYS A 624 -16.70 -29.84 21.62
CA LYS A 624 -17.75 -29.38 20.72
C LYS A 624 -18.11 -30.46 19.71
N SER A 625 -19.40 -30.75 19.59
CA SER A 625 -19.91 -31.67 18.56
C SER A 625 -19.75 -31.06 17.14
N LYS A 626 -19.98 -31.84 16.10
CA LYS A 626 -20.00 -31.34 14.71
C LYS A 626 -21.03 -30.21 14.50
N ALA A 627 -22.11 -30.21 15.28
CA ALA A 627 -23.12 -29.16 15.29
C ALA A 627 -22.80 -27.96 16.23
N GLY A 628 -21.58 -27.91 16.82
CA GLY A 628 -21.12 -26.83 17.68
C GLY A 628 -21.64 -26.90 19.14
N LYS A 629 -22.47 -27.88 19.50
CA LYS A 629 -22.98 -28.02 20.88
C LYS A 629 -21.88 -28.49 21.82
N PRO A 630 -21.75 -27.90 23.04
CA PRO A 630 -20.76 -28.32 24.01
C PRO A 630 -21.15 -29.65 24.66
N PHE A 631 -20.14 -30.50 24.95
CA PHE A 631 -20.32 -31.76 25.69
C PHE A 631 -19.10 -32.05 26.56
N SER A 632 -19.25 -33.04 27.46
CA SER A 632 -18.17 -33.55 28.34
C SER A 632 -17.84 -34.99 27.97
N ALA A 633 -16.56 -35.34 28.00
CA ALA A 633 -16.08 -36.71 27.75
C ALA A 633 -14.70 -36.92 28.40
N ALA A 634 -14.31 -38.15 28.63
CA ALA A 634 -12.93 -38.50 28.94
C ALA A 634 -12.16 -38.76 27.63
N LEU A 635 -10.84 -38.53 27.64
CA LEU A 635 -9.94 -39.02 26.60
C LEU A 635 -9.37 -40.37 27.02
N MET A 636 -9.37 -41.35 26.13
CA MET A 636 -8.78 -42.65 26.38
C MET A 636 -7.90 -43.10 25.18
N LEU A 637 -6.93 -43.95 25.41
CA LEU A 637 -6.18 -44.65 24.39
C LEU A 637 -6.87 -45.99 24.07
N ASP A 638 -7.22 -46.19 22.80
CA ASP A 638 -7.75 -47.49 22.36
C ASP A 638 -6.64 -48.56 22.22
N GLY A 639 -7.01 -49.79 21.89
CA GLY A 639 -6.08 -50.90 21.74
C GLY A 639 -4.99 -50.72 20.66
N GLU A 640 -5.14 -49.69 19.79
CA GLU A 640 -4.13 -49.30 18.79
C GLU A 640 -3.37 -48.00 19.23
N TYR A 641 -3.54 -47.59 20.49
CA TYR A 641 -2.98 -46.37 21.07
C TYR A 641 -3.46 -45.07 20.38
N ARG A 642 -4.69 -45.05 19.85
CA ARG A 642 -5.30 -43.83 19.29
C ARG A 642 -6.15 -43.15 20.36
N VAL A 643 -6.13 -41.83 20.39
CA VAL A 643 -6.95 -41.05 21.32
C VAL A 643 -8.40 -41.05 20.88
N ARG A 644 -9.29 -41.53 21.76
CA ARG A 644 -10.75 -41.54 21.57
C ARG A 644 -11.46 -40.78 22.69
N LEU A 645 -12.69 -40.37 22.41
CA LEU A 645 -13.61 -39.80 23.38
C LEU A 645 -14.45 -40.92 23.99
N GLU A 646 -14.47 -40.97 25.29
CA GLU A 646 -15.31 -41.87 26.09
C GLU A 646 -16.39 -41.05 26.79
N PHE A 647 -17.62 -41.43 26.60
CA PHE A 647 -18.78 -40.80 27.23
C PHE A 647 -19.19 -41.61 28.45
N ASP A 648 -19.50 -40.94 29.57
CA ASP A 648 -20.16 -41.62 30.69
C ASP A 648 -21.55 -42.05 30.25
N ASN A 649 -21.76 -43.34 30.11
CA ASN A 649 -23.10 -43.91 30.04
C ASN A 649 -23.63 -43.90 31.48
N GLU A 650 -24.38 -42.87 31.86
CA GLU A 650 -25.35 -43.03 32.93
C GLU A 650 -26.54 -43.78 32.37
N PRO A 651 -27.09 -44.78 33.12
CA PRO A 651 -28.19 -45.63 32.66
C PRO A 651 -29.49 -44.87 32.48
#